data_b59baef2eb5693b419220bb341034b4c
#
_entry.id   b59baef2eb5693b419220bb341034b4c
#
_cell.length_a   1.000
_cell.length_b   1.000
_cell.length_c   1.000
_cell.angle_alpha   90.00
_cell.angle_beta   90.00
_cell.angle_gamma   90.00
#
_symmetry.space_group_name_H-M   'P 1'
#
loop_
_entity.id
_entity.type
_entity.pdbx_description
1 polymer ?
#
loop_
_entity_poly.entity_id
_entity_poly.type
_entity_poly.pdbx_seq_one_letter_code
_entity_poly.pdbx_strand_id
1 'polypeptide(L)'
;MVRHVRGAVGLKPNDGVAPQRVQRLALCGSANPCSVQGGVWQGNGVRCQALRGEFGQGEVNHAPASGVQLLSNGVEGGAGEHLLATGFVVTCCVGARQAIMERISLSCRQCAWWVCDSCESIAKTATCTTYFNMTRPHQPAPYIPQIRLYQDWLFRQQGLQFDSYEALWRWSTTDIEAFWQSMWDYFDLESATPFERVLTRNVMPGAKWFDGAKLNYTTQVLRHVRPAHQANMPAFIADNERGERTEMSWPELAHQVRAVAMHLQSHGVGMGDRVVAYMPNTPHTAVAFLAVVSLGAVWSVCAPDMGAKAVLDRFTQIEPKALIACNGVTYGGKHLERSEVVDALVKALPSVAHVMQVDTLGQAASWPQWAGRSQANWAEVVASTDPAIDRFEPLAVPFDHPLWVVYSSGTTGLPKPIVHGHGGTMIVALQLKTLHNDIGCSYADNSFGERYHWYSSTGWVMWNAQISGLLSGTTCVVFDGNPGGSKEAPDWGVLYRLAARERMTFFGAGAAFFNNAMKAGLDVANCGDLSAVRAWGSTGSPLSAEAQNWGTAQMATVYAHAGTQQALWWCNISGGTDFAGAFIGGNRELAQVAGTMQCRMLGCAVQAWDDQGCEVVGDVGELVCTQPIPSMPLYFWGDTDGQRLLGSYFDSYPAGLGRQPGGGDAPALAGPVWRHGDWLKVETDGSCVIYGRSDATINRHGLRLGTSEIYSAVEALNPVVDSMVIDLEYLGRDSELILFVVLRDNLVLDEALRAALAGAIRQAVSPRFVPDIMVQAPDIPRTLSGKKQELPIKKMLLGQDLAKVLNPDAMANAACLAWYQDFAASRAR
;
A
#
# COMPACT_ATOMS: atom_id res chain seq x y z
N MET A 1 12.83 39.52 -46.43
CA MET A 1 14.13 40.17 -46.69
C MET A 1 15.16 39.43 -45.82
N VAL A 2 15.86 38.44 -46.32
CA VAL A 2 17.17 38.40 -47.02
C VAL A 2 18.26 39.08 -46.16
N ARG A 3 19.25 38.37 -45.61
CA ARG A 3 20.49 37.67 -46.05
C ARG A 3 21.32 37.19 -44.87
N HIS A 4 21.70 35.99 -44.87
CA HIS A 4 23.00 35.35 -44.97
C HIS A 4 24.25 36.21 -44.65
N VAL A 5 25.16 35.69 -43.81
CA VAL A 5 26.63 35.55 -44.10
C VAL A 5 27.22 34.37 -43.30
N ARG A 6 27.96 33.52 -44.03
CA ARG A 6 28.84 32.43 -43.57
C ARG A 6 30.23 33.01 -43.22
N GLY A 7 30.96 32.27 -42.37
CA GLY A 7 32.41 32.43 -42.22
C GLY A 7 33.03 31.27 -41.46
N ALA A 8 33.68 30.34 -42.18
CA ALA A 8 34.50 29.25 -41.66
C ALA A 8 35.98 29.64 -41.73
N VAL A 9 36.80 29.22 -40.75
CA VAL A 9 38.25 28.92 -40.76
C VAL A 9 38.50 28.06 -39.54
N GLY A 10 38.98 26.93 -39.55
CA GLY A 10 39.93 26.01 -40.04
C GLY A 10 41.34 26.20 -39.45
N LEU A 11 41.81 25.23 -38.59
CA LEU A 11 43.16 24.75 -38.55
C LEU A 11 43.37 23.59 -37.56
N LYS A 12 43.95 22.52 -38.01
CA LYS A 12 44.55 21.34 -37.33
C LYS A 12 46.06 21.55 -37.19
N PRO A 13 46.86 20.54 -36.71
CA PRO A 13 46.92 19.73 -35.50
C PRO A 13 48.33 19.76 -34.89
N ASN A 14 48.59 19.06 -33.72
CA ASN A 14 49.83 18.32 -33.50
C ASN A 14 49.78 17.48 -32.21
N ASP A 15 49.99 16.18 -32.34
CA ASP A 15 50.99 15.28 -31.76
C ASP A 15 51.04 15.23 -30.21
N GLY A 16 50.91 14.17 -29.52
CA GLY A 16 51.16 12.78 -29.74
C GLY A 16 51.60 12.16 -28.44
N VAL A 17 50.98 11.09 -27.97
CA VAL A 17 51.60 9.99 -27.23
C VAL A 17 50.64 8.79 -27.29
N ALA A 18 51.19 7.63 -27.68
CA ALA A 18 50.49 6.39 -27.94
C ALA A 18 50.17 5.57 -26.67
N PRO A 19 49.16 4.69 -26.67
CA PRO A 19 48.84 3.80 -25.56
C PRO A 19 49.43 2.39 -25.79
N GLN A 20 49.79 1.75 -24.67
CA GLN A 20 50.22 0.36 -24.61
C GLN A 20 49.00 -0.61 -24.80
N ARG A 21 49.22 -1.57 -25.66
CA ARG A 21 48.34 -2.72 -25.91
C ARG A 21 48.30 -3.69 -24.71
N VAL A 22 47.12 -4.16 -24.40
CA VAL A 22 46.91 -5.44 -23.74
C VAL A 22 46.11 -6.34 -24.68
N GLN A 23 46.66 -7.52 -24.93
CA GLN A 23 46.22 -8.50 -25.92
C GLN A 23 44.92 -9.23 -25.52
N ARG A 24 43.99 -9.32 -26.44
CA ARG A 24 42.89 -10.30 -26.42
C ARG A 24 43.44 -11.67 -26.84
N LEU A 25 43.11 -12.68 -26.09
CA LEU A 25 43.16 -14.07 -26.57
C LEU A 25 41.72 -14.56 -26.77
N ALA A 26 41.41 -14.79 -28.03
CA ALA A 26 40.21 -15.53 -28.45
C ALA A 26 40.58 -16.98 -28.54
N LEU A 27 39.70 -17.85 -28.05
CA LEU A 27 39.66 -19.25 -28.48
C LEU A 27 38.21 -19.70 -28.74
N CYS A 28 38.03 -20.06 -29.99
CA CYS A 28 36.86 -20.76 -30.50
C CYS A 28 36.87 -22.24 -30.13
N GLY A 29 35.66 -22.82 -30.03
CA GLY A 29 35.52 -24.11 -30.74
C GLY A 29 34.87 -25.24 -30.02
N SER A 30 33.67 -25.54 -30.43
CA SER A 30 33.08 -26.86 -30.77
C SER A 30 32.78 -27.92 -29.71
N ALA A 31 31.57 -28.40 -29.85
CA ALA A 31 30.85 -29.46 -29.18
C ALA A 31 31.53 -30.84 -29.24
N ASN A 32 31.34 -31.66 -28.19
CA ASN A 32 30.69 -32.98 -28.25
C ASN A 32 30.80 -33.74 -26.90
N PRO A 33 29.99 -34.77 -26.66
CA PRO A 33 29.64 -35.23 -25.31
C PRO A 33 30.65 -36.27 -24.77
N CYS A 34 31.01 -36.20 -23.50
CA CYS A 34 31.79 -37.18 -22.79
C CYS A 34 30.94 -38.00 -21.83
N SER A 35 30.97 -39.32 -22.05
CA SER A 35 30.55 -40.36 -21.14
C SER A 35 31.35 -40.30 -19.82
N VAL A 36 30.65 -40.52 -18.70
CA VAL A 36 31.28 -40.59 -17.38
C VAL A 36 31.85 -41.96 -17.17
N GLN A 37 33.18 -42.06 -17.14
CA GLN A 37 33.90 -43.13 -16.44
C GLN A 37 34.63 -42.52 -15.22
N GLY A 38 34.54 -43.28 -14.10
CA GLY A 38 35.00 -42.84 -12.80
C GLY A 38 36.48 -42.46 -12.73
N GLY A 39 36.77 -41.35 -12.11
CA GLY A 39 38.10 -40.86 -11.76
C GLY A 39 38.09 -40.13 -10.45
N VAL A 40 39.00 -40.51 -9.57
CA VAL A 40 39.22 -39.95 -8.25
C VAL A 40 39.82 -38.57 -8.39
N TRP A 41 39.16 -37.55 -7.77
CA TRP A 41 39.74 -36.21 -7.62
C TRP A 41 40.48 -36.10 -6.30
N GLN A 42 41.76 -35.78 -6.37
CA GLN A 42 42.55 -35.31 -5.21
C GLN A 42 42.67 -33.76 -5.25
N GLY A 43 42.10 -33.13 -4.23
CA GLY A 43 42.33 -31.72 -3.95
C GLY A 43 42.14 -31.50 -2.45
N ASN A 44 43.24 -31.16 -1.79
CA ASN A 44 43.36 -30.71 -0.41
C ASN A 44 42.35 -31.24 0.65
N GLY A 45 42.65 -32.43 1.13
CA GLY A 45 42.56 -32.64 2.60
C GLY A 45 41.28 -33.23 3.16
N VAL A 46 40.31 -33.70 2.40
CA VAL A 46 39.19 -34.46 2.99
C VAL A 46 38.86 -35.66 2.12
N ARG A 47 39.14 -36.87 2.63
CA ARG A 47 38.68 -38.12 2.05
C ARG A 47 37.27 -38.44 2.58
N CYS A 48 36.31 -38.56 1.70
CA CYS A 48 35.08 -39.26 1.98
C CYS A 48 35.25 -40.75 1.58
N GLN A 49 35.29 -41.66 2.56
CA GLN A 49 35.13 -43.09 2.35
C GLN A 49 33.67 -43.49 2.60
N ALA A 50 33.09 -44.15 1.63
CA ALA A 50 31.78 -44.78 1.78
C ALA A 50 31.96 -46.05 2.66
N LEU A 51 31.38 -46.05 3.83
CA LEU A 51 31.29 -47.23 4.71
C LEU A 51 30.06 -48.06 4.27
N ARG A 52 30.34 -49.22 3.68
CA ARG A 52 29.44 -50.38 3.72
C ARG A 52 29.73 -51.10 5.02
N GLY A 53 28.78 -51.14 5.94
CA GLY A 53 28.80 -51.85 7.18
C GLY A 53 27.71 -52.91 7.21
N GLU A 54 28.09 -54.17 7.25
CA GLU A 54 27.19 -55.28 7.54
C GLU A 54 26.79 -55.24 9.02
N PHE A 55 25.50 -55.45 9.31
CA PHE A 55 25.00 -55.58 10.68
C PHE A 55 25.28 -57.00 11.19
N GLY A 56 26.22 -57.09 12.14
CA GLY A 56 26.41 -58.25 12.96
C GLY A 56 25.60 -58.15 14.26
N GLN A 57 24.97 -59.25 14.65
CA GLN A 57 24.26 -59.44 15.90
C GLN A 57 25.18 -59.28 17.11
N GLY A 58 24.81 -58.49 18.10
CA GLY A 58 25.52 -58.38 19.36
C GLY A 58 24.55 -58.14 20.51
N GLU A 59 24.73 -58.92 21.55
CA GLU A 59 23.87 -59.15 22.69
C GLU A 59 23.51 -57.91 23.55
N VAL A 60 22.30 -58.00 24.14
CA VAL A 60 21.75 -57.02 25.12
C VAL A 60 22.22 -57.38 26.53
N ASN A 61 22.91 -56.50 27.19
CA ASN A 61 23.14 -56.58 28.65
C ASN A 61 22.27 -55.59 29.40
N HIS A 62 21.56 -56.15 30.40
CA HIS A 62 20.64 -55.49 31.33
C HIS A 62 21.34 -54.56 32.33
N ALA A 63 20.74 -53.44 32.65
CA ALA A 63 20.85 -52.78 33.95
C ALA A 63 19.50 -52.08 34.30
N PRO A 64 19.17 -51.87 35.58
CA PRO A 64 17.79 -52.03 36.10
C PRO A 64 16.98 -50.76 36.12
N ALA A 65 15.67 -50.97 36.14
CA ALA A 65 14.59 -50.02 36.20
C ALA A 65 14.51 -49.24 37.54
N SER A 66 14.18 -47.96 37.43
CA SER A 66 13.56 -47.20 38.54
C SER A 66 12.14 -46.83 38.14
N GLY A 67 11.21 -47.06 39.08
CA GLY A 67 9.79 -47.22 38.83
C GLY A 67 9.01 -45.98 38.51
N VAL A 68 7.92 -46.19 37.82
CA VAL A 68 6.79 -45.28 37.74
C VAL A 68 5.54 -46.04 38.17
N GLN A 69 4.90 -45.57 39.24
CA GLN A 69 3.63 -46.07 39.69
C GLN A 69 2.51 -45.56 38.80
N LEU A 70 1.76 -46.50 38.23
CA LEU A 70 0.49 -46.22 37.53
C LEU A 70 -0.65 -46.43 38.52
N LEU A 71 -1.43 -45.39 38.77
CA LEU A 71 -2.73 -45.50 39.43
C LEU A 71 -3.78 -45.86 38.38
N SER A 72 -4.34 -47.04 38.49
CA SER A 72 -5.48 -47.51 37.69
C SER A 72 -6.77 -47.13 38.37
N ASN A 73 -7.63 -46.33 37.72
CA ASN A 73 -9.04 -46.31 38.01
C ASN A 73 -9.76 -47.00 36.86
N GLY A 74 -10.42 -48.10 37.13
CA GLY A 74 -11.09 -48.93 36.18
C GLY A 74 -12.41 -48.37 35.71
N VAL A 75 -12.67 -48.52 34.42
CA VAL A 75 -14.01 -48.59 33.82
C VAL A 75 -14.00 -49.76 32.87
N GLU A 76 -14.85 -50.74 33.07
CA GLU A 76 -15.06 -51.92 32.24
C GLU A 76 -15.75 -51.54 30.93
N GLY A 77 -15.28 -52.09 29.79
CA GLY A 77 -15.99 -51.97 28.52
C GLY A 77 -15.06 -52.20 27.33
N GLY A 78 -15.07 -53.44 26.83
CA GLY A 78 -14.16 -53.98 25.83
C GLY A 78 -14.00 -53.16 24.53
N ALA A 79 -12.77 -52.77 24.27
CA ALA A 79 -12.19 -52.40 22.97
C ALA A 79 -10.75 -51.90 23.14
N GLY A 80 -9.94 -52.49 24.03
CA GLY A 80 -8.66 -51.93 24.52
C GLY A 80 -7.38 -52.33 23.76
N GLU A 81 -7.38 -53.31 22.87
CA GLU A 81 -6.11 -53.85 22.37
C GLU A 81 -5.59 -53.26 21.02
N HIS A 82 -6.47 -52.63 20.23
CA HIS A 82 -6.06 -52.02 18.94
C HIS A 82 -5.54 -50.59 19.06
N LEU A 83 -5.83 -49.85 20.17
CA LEU A 83 -5.37 -48.46 20.28
C LEU A 83 -3.91 -48.32 20.77
N LEU A 84 -3.42 -49.29 21.49
CA LEU A 84 -2.03 -49.28 22.01
C LEU A 84 -0.99 -49.55 20.93
N ALA A 85 -1.31 -50.37 19.93
CA ALA A 85 -0.39 -50.67 18.85
C ALA A 85 -0.20 -49.50 17.87
N THR A 86 -1.26 -48.69 17.64
CA THR A 86 -1.20 -47.51 16.75
C THR A 86 -0.46 -46.33 17.39
N GLY A 87 -0.58 -46.13 18.68
CA GLY A 87 0.14 -45.07 19.37
C GLY A 87 1.66 -45.29 19.42
N PHE A 88 2.09 -46.53 19.58
CA PHE A 88 3.52 -46.85 19.68
C PHE A 88 4.25 -46.67 18.34
N VAL A 89 3.62 -47.04 17.22
CA VAL A 89 4.19 -46.89 15.86
C VAL A 89 4.30 -45.39 15.46
N VAL A 90 3.32 -44.57 15.84
CA VAL A 90 3.36 -43.13 15.53
C VAL A 90 4.43 -42.40 16.34
N THR A 91 4.66 -42.77 17.62
CA THR A 91 5.69 -42.13 18.45
C THR A 91 7.11 -42.51 17.97
N CYS A 92 7.35 -43.71 17.48
CA CYS A 92 8.62 -44.09 16.89
C CYS A 92 8.92 -43.35 15.57
N CYS A 93 7.91 -43.13 14.72
CA CYS A 93 8.10 -42.39 13.46
C CYS A 93 8.35 -40.90 13.69
N VAL A 94 7.72 -40.28 14.68
CA VAL A 94 7.95 -38.86 15.01
C VAL A 94 9.32 -38.64 15.64
N GLY A 95 9.76 -39.52 16.55
CA GLY A 95 11.09 -39.45 17.15
C GLY A 95 12.23 -39.67 16.12
N ALA A 96 12.04 -40.57 15.17
CA ALA A 96 13.02 -40.79 14.11
C ALA A 96 13.15 -39.63 13.11
N ARG A 97 12.05 -38.92 12.84
CA ARG A 97 12.08 -37.70 12.00
C ARG A 97 12.83 -36.55 12.66
N GLN A 98 12.62 -36.34 13.94
CA GLN A 98 13.27 -35.25 14.67
C GLN A 98 14.79 -35.48 14.78
N ALA A 99 15.20 -36.70 15.10
CA ALA A 99 16.62 -37.09 15.17
C ALA A 99 17.36 -37.03 13.81
N ILE A 100 16.67 -37.28 12.70
CA ILE A 100 17.24 -37.18 11.35
C ILE A 100 17.34 -35.71 10.91
N MET A 101 16.35 -34.86 11.22
CA MET A 101 16.40 -33.45 10.89
C MET A 101 17.44 -32.67 11.71
N GLU A 102 17.63 -32.98 12.99
CA GLU A 102 18.68 -32.37 13.80
C GLU A 102 20.11 -32.78 13.37
N ARG A 103 20.30 -33.94 12.77
CA ARG A 103 21.60 -34.35 12.22
C ARG A 103 21.87 -33.81 10.81
N ILE A 104 20.84 -33.45 10.07
CA ILE A 104 20.97 -32.89 8.70
C ILE A 104 21.21 -31.38 8.74
N SER A 105 20.77 -30.68 9.76
CA SER A 105 21.01 -29.23 9.91
C SER A 105 22.49 -28.86 10.17
N LEU A 106 23.33 -29.85 10.48
CA LEU A 106 24.76 -29.64 10.77
C LEU A 106 25.70 -29.97 9.62
N SER A 107 25.21 -30.50 8.50
CA SER A 107 26.10 -30.77 7.35
C SER A 107 25.36 -30.75 5.99
N CYS A 108 25.60 -29.70 5.24
CA CYS A 108 25.44 -29.54 3.80
C CYS A 108 24.02 -29.54 3.21
N ARG A 109 23.58 -28.35 2.84
CA ARG A 109 22.31 -28.07 2.13
C ARG A 109 22.11 -28.76 0.76
N GLN A 110 23.09 -29.47 0.24
CA GLN A 110 23.00 -30.10 -1.08
C GLN A 110 22.59 -31.57 -1.07
N CYS A 111 22.45 -32.21 0.09
CA CYS A 111 22.08 -33.65 0.16
C CYS A 111 20.60 -33.91 0.41
N ALA A 112 19.75 -32.86 0.50
CA ALA A 112 18.34 -33.03 0.82
C ALA A 112 17.46 -33.67 -0.27
N TRP A 113 17.96 -33.79 -1.50
CA TRP A 113 17.19 -34.29 -2.65
C TRP A 113 17.09 -35.84 -2.77
N TRP A 114 17.93 -36.57 -2.05
CA TRP A 114 17.98 -38.03 -2.19
C TRP A 114 17.14 -38.83 -1.19
N VAL A 115 16.54 -38.17 -0.19
CA VAL A 115 15.73 -38.90 0.82
C VAL A 115 14.24 -38.95 0.44
N CYS A 116 13.81 -38.17 -0.58
CA CYS A 116 12.40 -38.01 -0.92
C CYS A 116 11.76 -39.25 -1.57
N ASP A 117 12.49 -39.95 -2.44
CA ASP A 117 11.91 -41.03 -3.24
C ASP A 117 11.62 -42.34 -2.48
N SER A 118 12.31 -42.56 -1.37
CA SER A 118 12.07 -43.77 -0.55
C SER A 118 10.90 -43.61 0.44
N CYS A 119 10.44 -42.38 0.73
CA CYS A 119 9.32 -42.12 1.64
C CYS A 119 7.96 -42.07 0.93
N GLU A 120 7.90 -41.79 -0.35
CA GLU A 120 6.62 -41.74 -1.08
C GLU A 120 5.94 -43.11 -1.25
N SER A 121 6.69 -44.20 -1.26
CA SER A 121 6.13 -45.57 -1.39
C SER A 121 5.44 -46.07 -0.11
N ILE A 122 5.76 -45.47 1.06
CA ILE A 122 5.13 -45.84 2.34
C ILE A 122 3.88 -45.00 2.62
N ALA A 123 3.78 -43.82 2.03
CA ALA A 123 2.64 -42.92 2.25
C ALA A 123 1.38 -43.29 1.42
N LYS A 124 1.51 -44.17 0.42
CA LYS A 124 0.39 -44.52 -0.47
C LYS A 124 -0.53 -45.64 0.07
N THR A 125 -0.26 -46.19 1.22
CA THR A 125 -1.07 -47.30 1.80
C THR A 125 -1.79 -46.93 3.10
N ALA A 126 -1.73 -45.69 3.56
CA ALA A 126 -2.47 -45.24 4.73
C ALA A 126 -3.42 -44.09 4.37
N THR A 127 -4.64 -44.44 4.00
CA THR A 127 -5.78 -43.49 4.04
C THR A 127 -6.09 -43.15 5.48
N CYS A 128 -5.50 -42.08 6.01
CA CYS A 128 -5.88 -41.51 7.27
C CYS A 128 -6.29 -40.04 7.03
N THR A 129 -7.59 -39.83 6.86
CA THR A 129 -8.21 -38.51 6.83
C THR A 129 -8.36 -38.02 8.26
N THR A 130 -7.32 -37.42 8.79
CA THR A 130 -7.42 -36.61 10.02
C THR A 130 -6.78 -35.26 9.75
N TYR A 131 -7.62 -34.23 9.69
CA TYR A 131 -7.19 -32.84 9.72
C TYR A 131 -6.41 -32.58 11.00
N PHE A 132 -5.10 -32.58 10.95
CA PHE A 132 -4.27 -32.01 12.00
C PHE A 132 -4.21 -30.51 11.76
N ASN A 133 -4.95 -29.75 12.53
CA ASN A 133 -4.65 -28.35 12.78
C ASN A 133 -3.30 -28.29 13.52
N MET A 134 -2.21 -28.28 12.77
CA MET A 134 -0.90 -27.95 13.33
C MET A 134 -0.82 -26.43 13.46
N THR A 135 -1.42 -25.87 14.50
CA THR A 135 -0.95 -24.61 15.06
C THR A 135 0.48 -24.87 15.52
N ARG A 136 1.47 -24.33 14.82
CA ARG A 136 2.85 -24.26 15.32
C ARG A 136 2.79 -23.62 16.70
N PRO A 137 3.38 -24.20 17.75
CA PRO A 137 3.56 -23.45 18.99
C PRO A 137 4.51 -22.30 18.67
N HIS A 138 3.96 -21.09 18.60
CA HIS A 138 4.74 -19.86 18.55
C HIS A 138 5.50 -19.71 19.87
N GLN A 139 6.72 -20.19 19.94
CA GLN A 139 7.73 -19.51 20.74
C GLN A 139 8.25 -18.37 19.85
N PRO A 140 8.00 -17.12 20.20
CA PRO A 140 8.53 -16.03 19.43
C PRO A 140 10.04 -16.01 19.58
N ALA A 141 10.75 -16.37 18.52
CA ALA A 141 12.09 -15.84 18.32
C ALA A 141 11.96 -14.30 18.38
N PRO A 142 12.93 -13.54 18.93
CA PRO A 142 12.82 -12.10 18.94
C PRO A 142 12.64 -11.63 17.49
N TYR A 143 11.52 -10.95 17.24
CA TYR A 143 11.21 -10.43 15.92
C TYR A 143 12.26 -9.38 15.54
N ILE A 144 12.78 -9.49 14.33
CA ILE A 144 13.72 -8.53 13.75
C ILE A 144 12.93 -7.62 12.81
N PRO A 145 12.92 -6.29 13.02
CA PRO A 145 12.28 -5.35 12.11
C PRO A 145 12.76 -5.52 10.66
N GLN A 146 11.86 -5.38 9.72
CA GLN A 146 12.17 -5.59 8.29
C GLN A 146 13.27 -4.64 7.80
N ILE A 147 13.30 -3.42 8.32
CA ILE A 147 14.37 -2.46 7.98
C ILE A 147 15.73 -2.92 8.50
N ARG A 148 15.79 -3.61 9.65
CA ARG A 148 17.03 -4.20 10.16
C ARG A 148 17.50 -5.36 9.29
N LEU A 149 16.58 -6.21 8.84
CA LEU A 149 16.89 -7.29 7.89
C LEU A 149 17.51 -6.74 6.60
N TYR A 150 16.97 -5.61 6.11
CA TYR A 150 17.52 -4.93 4.93
C TYR A 150 18.92 -4.36 5.20
N GLN A 151 19.14 -3.68 6.33
CA GLN A 151 20.47 -3.17 6.71
C GLN A 151 21.50 -4.29 6.85
N ASP A 152 21.12 -5.41 7.49
CA ASP A 152 21.97 -6.60 7.62
C ASP A 152 22.27 -7.22 6.25
N TRP A 153 21.32 -7.17 5.31
CA TRP A 153 21.52 -7.61 3.94
C TRP A 153 22.49 -6.68 3.21
N LEU A 154 22.34 -5.35 3.32
CA LEU A 154 23.29 -4.38 2.75
C LEU A 154 24.70 -4.62 3.24
N PHE A 155 24.88 -4.84 4.54
CA PHE A 155 26.18 -5.15 5.10
C PHE A 155 26.76 -6.44 4.52
N ARG A 156 25.98 -7.51 4.45
CA ARG A 156 26.46 -8.82 3.95
C ARG A 156 26.76 -8.83 2.46
N GLN A 157 25.94 -8.14 1.65
CA GLN A 157 26.06 -8.20 0.19
C GLN A 157 26.94 -7.10 -0.39
N GLN A 158 26.95 -5.91 0.22
CA GLN A 158 27.58 -4.73 -0.32
C GLN A 158 28.62 -4.11 0.62
N GLY A 159 28.77 -4.61 1.85
CA GLY A 159 29.69 -4.07 2.85
C GLY A 159 29.26 -2.70 3.39
N LEU A 160 28.03 -2.26 3.14
CA LEU A 160 27.50 -0.98 3.56
C LEU A 160 26.97 -1.07 5.00
N GLN A 161 27.41 -0.14 5.85
CA GLN A 161 26.95 0.00 7.22
C GLN A 161 26.70 1.48 7.52
N PHE A 162 25.62 1.77 8.25
CA PHE A 162 25.18 3.11 8.58
C PHE A 162 25.02 3.26 10.09
N ASP A 163 25.57 4.34 10.65
CA ASP A 163 25.53 4.60 12.08
C ASP A 163 24.17 5.11 12.57
N SER A 164 23.32 5.57 11.66
CA SER A 164 21.99 6.09 11.97
C SER A 164 21.03 5.93 10.79
N TYR A 165 19.73 6.05 11.08
CA TYR A 165 18.71 6.11 10.01
C TYR A 165 18.92 7.31 9.08
N GLU A 166 19.30 8.46 9.60
CA GLU A 166 19.57 9.66 8.79
C GLU A 166 20.75 9.42 7.82
N ALA A 167 21.79 8.69 8.23
CA ALA A 167 22.89 8.32 7.34
C ALA A 167 22.44 7.37 6.24
N LEU A 168 21.60 6.36 6.57
CA LEU A 168 21.00 5.45 5.60
C LEU A 168 20.07 6.22 4.63
N TRP A 169 19.21 7.11 5.14
CA TRP A 169 18.32 7.93 4.32
C TRP A 169 19.13 8.84 3.38
N ARG A 170 20.17 9.48 3.88
CA ARG A 170 21.04 10.36 3.07
C ARG A 170 21.71 9.59 1.94
N TRP A 171 22.26 8.41 2.21
CA TRP A 171 22.78 7.55 1.15
C TRP A 171 21.70 7.21 0.13
N SER A 172 20.52 6.81 0.57
CA SER A 172 19.42 6.41 -0.30
C SER A 172 18.90 7.52 -1.22
N THR A 173 19.18 8.79 -0.88
CA THR A 173 18.74 9.99 -1.63
C THR A 173 19.85 10.69 -2.39
N THR A 174 21.12 10.38 -2.10
CA THR A 174 22.30 10.91 -2.82
C THR A 174 22.84 9.93 -3.85
N ASP A 175 22.91 8.65 -3.52
CA ASP A 175 23.28 7.57 -4.43
C ASP A 175 22.04 6.75 -4.83
N ILE A 176 21.11 7.42 -5.54
CA ILE A 176 19.81 6.87 -5.87
C ILE A 176 19.89 5.65 -6.80
N GLU A 177 20.91 5.55 -7.65
CA GLU A 177 21.12 4.37 -8.49
C GLU A 177 21.50 3.17 -7.64
N ALA A 178 22.47 3.30 -6.72
CA ALA A 178 22.86 2.21 -5.82
C ALA A 178 21.71 1.80 -4.88
N PHE A 179 20.95 2.77 -4.37
CA PHE A 179 19.79 2.47 -3.51
C PHE A 179 18.73 1.67 -4.27
N TRP A 180 18.26 2.12 -5.44
CA TRP A 180 17.20 1.41 -6.17
C TRP A 180 17.69 0.09 -6.76
N GLN A 181 19.00 -0.03 -7.10
CA GLN A 181 19.61 -1.33 -7.41
C GLN A 181 19.49 -2.27 -6.21
N SER A 182 19.82 -1.79 -5.01
CA SER A 182 19.74 -2.61 -3.80
C SER A 182 18.30 -3.05 -3.48
N MET A 183 17.29 -2.23 -3.80
CA MET A 183 15.88 -2.62 -3.67
C MET A 183 15.51 -3.72 -4.65
N TRP A 184 15.94 -3.61 -5.90
CA TRP A 184 15.76 -4.65 -6.90
C TRP A 184 16.33 -5.99 -6.45
N ASP A 185 17.57 -5.97 -5.98
CA ASP A 185 18.30 -7.17 -5.54
C ASP A 185 17.73 -7.76 -4.23
N TYR A 186 17.38 -6.90 -3.27
CA TYR A 186 16.83 -7.32 -1.98
C TYR A 186 15.47 -8.00 -2.10
N PHE A 187 14.59 -7.49 -2.97
CA PHE A 187 13.28 -8.07 -3.23
C PHE A 187 13.31 -9.15 -4.31
N ASP A 188 14.47 -9.40 -4.91
CA ASP A 188 14.65 -10.39 -5.97
C ASP A 188 13.57 -10.23 -7.06
N LEU A 189 13.52 -9.03 -7.66
CA LEU A 189 12.50 -8.71 -8.66
C LEU A 189 12.71 -9.53 -9.94
N GLU A 190 11.66 -10.24 -10.35
CA GLU A 190 11.70 -11.09 -11.56
C GLU A 190 11.55 -10.23 -12.82
N SER A 191 12.45 -10.39 -13.77
CA SER A 191 12.40 -9.78 -15.09
C SER A 191 12.73 -10.78 -16.19
N ALA A 192 11.93 -10.78 -17.24
CA ALA A 192 12.15 -11.62 -18.41
C ALA A 192 13.41 -11.24 -19.21
N THR A 193 13.85 -9.98 -19.08
CA THR A 193 15.07 -9.45 -19.70
C THR A 193 15.87 -8.67 -18.67
N PRO A 194 17.21 -8.75 -18.66
CA PRO A 194 18.01 -7.92 -17.78
C PRO A 194 17.84 -6.44 -18.13
N PHE A 195 17.94 -5.55 -17.14
CA PHE A 195 18.07 -4.12 -17.40
C PHE A 195 19.51 -3.78 -17.77
N GLU A 196 19.67 -2.72 -18.55
CA GLU A 196 20.97 -2.23 -18.97
C GLU A 196 21.58 -1.28 -17.95
N ARG A 197 20.72 -0.47 -17.32
CA ARG A 197 21.09 0.55 -16.35
C ARG A 197 19.93 0.86 -15.41
N VAL A 198 20.23 1.17 -14.13
CA VAL A 198 19.23 1.50 -13.11
C VAL A 198 18.54 2.83 -13.42
N LEU A 199 19.31 3.86 -13.76
CA LEU A 199 18.81 5.20 -14.08
C LEU A 199 19.54 5.74 -15.32
N THR A 200 18.88 5.64 -16.47
CA THR A 200 19.46 6.14 -17.73
C THR A 200 19.23 7.64 -17.93
N ARG A 201 18.20 8.18 -17.27
CA ARG A 201 17.86 9.60 -17.37
C ARG A 201 17.43 10.13 -16.00
N ASN A 202 18.30 10.86 -15.33
CA ASN A 202 18.04 11.51 -14.05
C ASN A 202 17.48 12.92 -14.26
N VAL A 203 16.17 13.03 -14.48
CA VAL A 203 15.44 14.31 -14.63
C VAL A 203 14.03 14.17 -14.08
N MET A 204 13.42 15.29 -13.71
CA MET A 204 12.00 15.39 -13.35
C MET A 204 11.32 16.46 -14.22
N PRO A 205 10.13 16.16 -14.80
CA PRO A 205 9.56 14.83 -14.99
C PRO A 205 10.32 14.02 -16.05
N GLY A 206 10.07 12.71 -16.07
CA GLY A 206 10.51 11.82 -17.15
C GLY A 206 11.82 11.08 -16.87
N ALA A 207 12.16 10.82 -15.62
CA ALA A 207 13.22 9.88 -15.23
C ALA A 207 12.98 8.51 -15.88
N LYS A 208 14.07 7.83 -16.26
CA LYS A 208 14.02 6.49 -16.87
C LYS A 208 14.76 5.49 -15.99
N TRP A 209 13.99 4.55 -15.44
CA TRP A 209 14.44 3.55 -14.50
C TRP A 209 14.51 2.17 -15.12
N PHE A 210 15.52 1.38 -14.74
CA PHE A 210 15.72 -0.04 -15.09
C PHE A 210 15.48 -0.32 -16.59
N ASP A 211 16.08 0.50 -17.43
CA ASP A 211 15.92 0.45 -18.87
C ASP A 211 16.32 -0.92 -19.44
N GLY A 212 15.47 -1.50 -20.30
CA GLY A 212 15.62 -2.86 -20.80
C GLY A 212 14.90 -3.94 -19.99
N ALA A 213 14.56 -3.71 -18.72
CA ALA A 213 13.80 -4.67 -17.93
C ALA A 213 12.39 -4.87 -18.47
N LYS A 214 11.95 -6.14 -18.50
CA LYS A 214 10.56 -6.52 -18.79
C LYS A 214 10.01 -7.39 -17.67
N LEU A 215 8.95 -6.94 -17.05
CA LEU A 215 8.35 -7.54 -15.87
C LEU A 215 6.82 -7.44 -15.89
N ASN A 216 6.15 -8.04 -14.94
CA ASN A 216 4.71 -7.85 -14.74
C ASN A 216 4.36 -7.90 -13.25
N TYR A 217 3.50 -6.99 -12.82
CA TYR A 217 3.02 -6.94 -11.43
C TYR A 217 2.41 -8.29 -10.98
N THR A 218 1.61 -8.91 -11.86
CA THR A 218 0.97 -10.20 -11.57
C THR A 218 1.98 -11.33 -11.44
N THR A 219 3.04 -11.36 -12.25
CA THR A 219 4.12 -12.35 -12.11
C THR A 219 4.73 -12.30 -10.72
N GLN A 220 5.04 -11.09 -10.24
CA GLN A 220 5.60 -10.89 -8.89
C GLN A 220 4.64 -11.37 -7.78
N VAL A 221 3.33 -11.20 -7.96
CA VAL A 221 2.32 -11.73 -7.03
C VAL A 221 2.25 -13.26 -7.09
N LEU A 222 2.15 -13.83 -8.30
CA LEU A 222 1.91 -15.27 -8.47
C LEU A 222 3.10 -16.15 -8.07
N ARG A 223 4.32 -15.61 -7.96
CA ARG A 223 5.48 -16.35 -7.44
C ARG A 223 5.26 -16.90 -6.02
N HIS A 224 4.37 -16.29 -5.26
CA HIS A 224 4.04 -16.66 -3.89
C HIS A 224 3.01 -17.80 -3.77
N VAL A 225 2.37 -18.23 -4.87
CA VAL A 225 1.28 -19.24 -4.86
C VAL A 225 1.70 -20.52 -4.18
N ARG A 226 2.79 -21.13 -4.63
CA ARG A 226 3.25 -22.41 -4.09
C ARG A 226 3.73 -22.33 -2.65
N PRO A 227 4.66 -21.44 -2.27
CA PRO A 227 5.18 -21.40 -0.90
C PRO A 227 4.13 -20.97 0.12
N ALA A 228 3.26 -20.01 -0.18
CA ALA A 228 2.20 -19.58 0.72
C ALA A 228 1.14 -20.69 0.93
N HIS A 229 0.77 -21.39 -0.15
CA HIS A 229 -0.15 -22.52 -0.06
C HIS A 229 0.43 -23.67 0.80
N GLN A 230 1.72 -23.99 0.63
CA GLN A 230 2.40 -24.99 1.45
C GLN A 230 2.46 -24.60 2.94
N ALA A 231 2.49 -23.29 3.23
CA ALA A 231 2.45 -22.75 4.58
C ALA A 231 1.01 -22.59 5.14
N ASN A 232 -0.02 -22.98 4.37
CA ASN A 232 -1.44 -22.76 4.68
C ASN A 232 -1.80 -21.30 4.98
N MET A 233 -1.15 -20.35 4.29
CA MET A 233 -1.48 -18.94 4.38
C MET A 233 -2.46 -18.58 3.25
N PRO A 234 -3.61 -17.95 3.53
CA PRO A 234 -4.52 -17.46 2.49
C PRO A 234 -3.95 -16.23 1.79
N ALA A 235 -4.39 -15.96 0.57
CA ALA A 235 -4.13 -14.71 -0.11
C ALA A 235 -5.03 -13.59 0.44
N PHE A 236 -6.31 -13.89 0.61
CA PHE A 236 -7.29 -12.98 1.16
C PHE A 236 -8.11 -13.60 2.27
N ILE A 237 -8.44 -12.76 3.24
CA ILE A 237 -9.57 -12.93 4.15
C ILE A 237 -10.47 -11.72 3.91
N ALA A 238 -11.73 -11.94 3.57
CA ALA A 238 -12.68 -10.88 3.28
C ALA A 238 -13.93 -11.00 4.15
N ASP A 239 -14.46 -9.87 4.55
CA ASP A 239 -15.69 -9.74 5.31
C ASP A 239 -16.49 -8.53 4.85
N ASN A 240 -17.76 -8.50 5.18
CA ASN A 240 -18.66 -7.40 4.83
C ASN A 240 -19.68 -7.12 5.94
N GLU A 241 -20.50 -6.07 5.78
CA GLU A 241 -21.54 -5.71 6.75
C GLU A 241 -22.63 -6.78 6.96
N ARG A 242 -22.79 -7.73 6.03
CA ARG A 242 -23.74 -8.84 6.16
C ARG A 242 -23.17 -9.99 7.01
N GLY A 243 -21.91 -9.89 7.44
CA GLY A 243 -21.21 -10.95 8.17
C GLY A 243 -20.81 -12.13 7.27
N GLU A 244 -20.70 -11.93 5.98
CA GLU A 244 -20.28 -12.93 5.01
C GLU A 244 -18.76 -12.97 4.93
N ARG A 245 -18.17 -13.85 5.73
CA ARG A 245 -16.73 -14.09 5.72
C ARG A 245 -16.35 -15.06 4.60
N THR A 246 -15.36 -14.70 3.83
CA THR A 246 -14.77 -15.57 2.82
C THR A 246 -13.24 -15.61 2.98
N GLU A 247 -12.65 -16.71 2.52
CA GLU A 247 -11.20 -16.88 2.50
C GLU A 247 -10.81 -17.40 1.12
N MET A 248 -9.84 -16.76 0.48
CA MET A 248 -9.34 -17.12 -0.83
C MET A 248 -7.91 -17.64 -0.69
N SER A 249 -7.68 -18.87 -1.10
CA SER A 249 -6.35 -19.46 -1.13
C SER A 249 -5.51 -18.89 -2.29
N TRP A 250 -4.19 -19.00 -2.20
CA TRP A 250 -3.30 -18.58 -3.29
C TRP A 250 -3.50 -19.37 -4.61
N PRO A 251 -3.73 -20.70 -4.61
CA PRO A 251 -4.09 -21.41 -5.84
C PRO A 251 -5.40 -20.93 -6.43
N GLU A 252 -6.40 -20.63 -5.60
CA GLU A 252 -7.68 -20.09 -6.06
C GLU A 252 -7.52 -18.69 -6.66
N LEU A 253 -6.75 -17.81 -6.01
CA LEU A 253 -6.38 -16.50 -6.57
C LEU A 253 -5.76 -16.66 -7.96
N ALA A 254 -4.76 -17.52 -8.09
CA ALA A 254 -4.07 -17.76 -9.37
C ALA A 254 -5.02 -18.27 -10.46
N HIS A 255 -5.88 -19.23 -10.11
CA HIS A 255 -6.85 -19.78 -11.05
C HIS A 255 -7.83 -18.70 -11.53
N GLN A 256 -8.44 -17.94 -10.60
CA GLN A 256 -9.40 -16.89 -10.96
C GLN A 256 -8.76 -15.78 -11.78
N VAL A 257 -7.54 -15.33 -11.42
CA VAL A 257 -6.78 -14.34 -12.19
C VAL A 257 -6.55 -14.81 -13.64
N ARG A 258 -6.10 -16.03 -13.81
CA ARG A 258 -5.86 -16.61 -15.14
C ARG A 258 -7.13 -16.80 -15.96
N ALA A 259 -8.20 -17.28 -15.33
CA ALA A 259 -9.49 -17.47 -15.98
C ALA A 259 -10.07 -16.12 -16.49
N VAL A 260 -10.04 -15.09 -15.65
CA VAL A 260 -10.50 -13.74 -16.01
C VAL A 260 -9.63 -13.13 -17.09
N ALA A 261 -8.29 -13.31 -17.01
CA ALA A 261 -7.36 -12.80 -18.03
C ALA A 261 -7.63 -13.44 -19.40
N MET A 262 -7.77 -14.76 -19.46
CA MET A 262 -8.07 -15.47 -20.70
C MET A 262 -9.43 -15.07 -21.27
N HIS A 263 -10.43 -14.89 -20.40
CA HIS A 263 -11.74 -14.41 -20.82
C HIS A 263 -11.66 -13.01 -21.44
N LEU A 264 -11.00 -12.06 -20.80
CA LEU A 264 -10.79 -10.71 -21.33
C LEU A 264 -10.00 -10.73 -22.64
N GLN A 265 -8.96 -11.57 -22.72
CA GLN A 265 -8.16 -11.76 -23.93
C GLN A 265 -9.00 -12.29 -25.09
N SER A 266 -9.90 -13.26 -24.86
CA SER A 266 -10.82 -13.79 -25.88
C SER A 266 -11.82 -12.75 -26.38
N HIS A 267 -12.08 -11.69 -25.60
CA HIS A 267 -12.86 -10.52 -25.98
C HIS A 267 -12.02 -9.36 -26.51
N GLY A 268 -10.77 -9.67 -26.90
CA GLY A 268 -9.87 -8.76 -27.58
C GLY A 268 -9.14 -7.76 -26.68
N VAL A 269 -9.18 -7.90 -25.35
CA VAL A 269 -8.38 -7.06 -24.45
C VAL A 269 -6.91 -7.49 -24.54
N GLY A 270 -6.02 -6.51 -24.71
CA GLY A 270 -4.58 -6.75 -24.82
C GLY A 270 -3.76 -5.57 -24.29
N MET A 271 -2.46 -5.60 -24.58
CA MET A 271 -1.51 -4.61 -24.08
C MET A 271 -1.93 -3.17 -24.44
N GLY A 272 -1.96 -2.29 -23.45
CA GLY A 272 -2.33 -0.88 -23.58
C GLY A 272 -3.83 -0.60 -23.65
N ASP A 273 -4.70 -1.61 -23.76
CA ASP A 273 -6.16 -1.42 -23.64
C ASP A 273 -6.53 -1.05 -22.19
N ARG A 274 -7.53 -0.18 -22.03
CA ARG A 274 -8.01 0.22 -20.70
C ARG A 274 -9.21 -0.65 -20.32
N VAL A 275 -9.12 -1.22 -19.14
CA VAL A 275 -10.22 -1.93 -18.48
C VAL A 275 -10.58 -1.20 -17.21
N VAL A 276 -11.84 -0.82 -17.08
CA VAL A 276 -12.33 -0.11 -15.91
C VAL A 276 -13.21 -0.98 -15.05
N ALA A 277 -13.22 -0.70 -13.75
CA ALA A 277 -14.09 -1.39 -12.82
C ALA A 277 -14.92 -0.42 -11.98
N TYR A 278 -16.16 -0.80 -11.73
CA TYR A 278 -17.05 -0.17 -10.78
C TYR A 278 -17.39 -1.21 -9.71
N MET A 279 -16.47 -1.33 -8.74
CA MET A 279 -16.36 -2.49 -7.85
C MET A 279 -16.01 -2.11 -6.40
N PRO A 280 -16.56 -2.81 -5.40
CA PRO A 280 -16.25 -2.61 -3.97
C PRO A 280 -14.92 -3.24 -3.57
N ASN A 281 -14.53 -3.05 -2.29
CA ASN A 281 -13.29 -3.62 -1.73
C ASN A 281 -13.46 -5.10 -1.39
N THR A 282 -13.42 -5.93 -2.41
CA THR A 282 -13.55 -7.40 -2.31
C THR A 282 -12.39 -8.10 -3.02
N PRO A 283 -12.15 -9.40 -2.77
CA PRO A 283 -11.16 -10.19 -3.50
C PRO A 283 -11.39 -10.20 -5.02
N HIS A 284 -12.66 -10.15 -5.48
CA HIS A 284 -13.01 -10.08 -6.91
C HIS A 284 -12.35 -8.87 -7.60
N THR A 285 -12.32 -7.72 -6.92
CA THR A 285 -11.69 -6.50 -7.46
C THR A 285 -10.18 -6.66 -7.61
N ALA A 286 -9.54 -7.34 -6.66
CA ALA A 286 -8.12 -7.64 -6.74
C ALA A 286 -7.80 -8.68 -7.84
N VAL A 287 -8.63 -9.72 -7.98
CA VAL A 287 -8.55 -10.69 -9.09
C VAL A 287 -8.68 -9.97 -10.43
N ALA A 288 -9.68 -9.08 -10.57
CA ALA A 288 -9.88 -8.29 -11.79
C ALA A 288 -8.66 -7.43 -12.11
N PHE A 289 -8.11 -6.71 -11.12
CA PHE A 289 -6.90 -5.92 -11.27
C PHE A 289 -5.73 -6.77 -11.79
N LEU A 290 -5.42 -7.87 -11.09
CA LEU A 290 -4.31 -8.75 -11.46
C LEU A 290 -4.50 -9.40 -12.85
N ALA A 291 -5.74 -9.76 -13.20
CA ALA A 291 -6.07 -10.30 -14.52
C ALA A 291 -5.86 -9.27 -15.64
N VAL A 292 -6.31 -8.05 -15.46
CA VAL A 292 -6.15 -6.96 -16.44
C VAL A 292 -4.67 -6.67 -16.67
N VAL A 293 -3.90 -6.46 -15.60
CA VAL A 293 -2.50 -6.07 -15.74
C VAL A 293 -1.61 -7.23 -16.19
N SER A 294 -2.05 -8.49 -16.00
CA SER A 294 -1.36 -9.66 -16.56
C SER A 294 -1.34 -9.67 -18.10
N LEU A 295 -2.31 -9.03 -18.73
CA LEU A 295 -2.38 -8.85 -20.19
C LEU A 295 -1.56 -7.63 -20.69
N GLY A 296 -0.91 -6.89 -19.79
CA GLY A 296 -0.34 -5.58 -20.09
C GLY A 296 -1.41 -4.51 -20.38
N ALA A 297 -2.66 -4.78 -20.04
CA ALA A 297 -3.74 -3.80 -20.11
C ALA A 297 -3.71 -2.86 -18.90
N VAL A 298 -4.30 -1.68 -19.04
CA VAL A 298 -4.26 -0.61 -18.06
C VAL A 298 -5.51 -0.64 -17.19
N TRP A 299 -5.32 -0.73 -15.89
CA TRP A 299 -6.41 -0.78 -14.91
C TRP A 299 -6.88 0.59 -14.47
N SER A 300 -8.19 0.73 -14.20
CA SER A 300 -8.73 1.85 -13.42
C SER A 300 -9.99 1.43 -12.68
N VAL A 301 -10.23 1.97 -11.48
CA VAL A 301 -11.37 1.58 -10.66
C VAL A 301 -12.04 2.78 -10.00
N CYS A 302 -13.36 2.74 -9.93
CA CYS A 302 -14.19 3.61 -9.12
C CYS A 302 -15.02 2.77 -8.14
N ALA A 303 -15.20 3.28 -6.93
CA ALA A 303 -15.99 2.61 -5.91
C ALA A 303 -17.49 2.79 -6.16
N PRO A 304 -18.35 1.83 -5.76
CA PRO A 304 -19.78 1.87 -5.99
C PRO A 304 -20.55 2.92 -5.18
N ASP A 305 -19.92 3.59 -4.24
CA ASP A 305 -20.45 4.76 -3.53
C ASP A 305 -20.44 6.03 -4.40
N MET A 306 -19.69 6.02 -5.51
CA MET A 306 -19.65 7.12 -6.47
C MET A 306 -20.86 7.09 -7.39
N GLY A 307 -21.50 8.27 -7.61
CA GLY A 307 -22.58 8.43 -8.58
C GLY A 307 -22.08 8.38 -10.04
N ALA A 308 -23.02 8.16 -10.97
CA ALA A 308 -22.72 7.96 -12.40
C ALA A 308 -21.86 9.08 -12.99
N LYS A 309 -22.19 10.36 -12.68
CA LYS A 309 -21.47 11.51 -13.21
C LYS A 309 -20.00 11.50 -12.76
N ALA A 310 -19.74 11.23 -11.47
CA ALA A 310 -18.38 11.19 -10.95
C ALA A 310 -17.55 10.06 -11.57
N VAL A 311 -18.15 8.92 -11.87
CA VAL A 311 -17.50 7.81 -12.58
C VAL A 311 -17.24 8.18 -14.04
N LEU A 312 -18.21 8.77 -14.73
CA LEU A 312 -18.06 9.22 -16.12
C LEU A 312 -17.00 10.31 -16.27
N ASP A 313 -16.91 11.28 -15.35
CA ASP A 313 -15.88 12.31 -15.35
C ASP A 313 -14.44 11.72 -15.33
N ARG A 314 -14.32 10.44 -14.93
CA ARG A 314 -13.06 9.67 -14.92
C ARG A 314 -12.92 8.78 -16.15
N PHE A 315 -13.88 7.89 -16.35
CA PHE A 315 -13.76 6.81 -17.33
C PHE A 315 -13.82 7.29 -18.78
N THR A 316 -14.58 8.36 -19.08
CA THR A 316 -14.61 8.94 -20.43
C THR A 316 -13.25 9.48 -20.89
N GLN A 317 -12.40 9.93 -19.94
CA GLN A 317 -11.06 10.44 -20.27
C GLN A 317 -10.12 9.37 -20.82
N ILE A 318 -10.36 8.08 -20.50
CA ILE A 318 -9.45 6.98 -20.84
C ILE A 318 -10.02 5.99 -21.86
N GLU A 319 -11.25 6.20 -22.33
CA GLU A 319 -11.90 5.39 -23.36
C GLU A 319 -11.76 3.88 -23.14
N PRO A 320 -12.39 3.30 -22.09
CA PRO A 320 -12.19 1.92 -21.72
C PRO A 320 -12.79 0.96 -22.73
N LYS A 321 -12.11 -0.17 -22.97
CA LYS A 321 -12.57 -1.25 -23.86
C LYS A 321 -13.50 -2.25 -23.16
N ALA A 322 -13.30 -2.48 -21.86
CA ALA A 322 -14.14 -3.34 -21.06
C ALA A 322 -14.49 -2.70 -19.72
N LEU A 323 -15.66 -3.07 -19.18
CA LEU A 323 -16.14 -2.66 -17.87
C LEU A 323 -16.43 -3.91 -17.04
N ILE A 324 -15.91 -3.93 -15.80
CA ILE A 324 -16.25 -4.93 -14.78
C ILE A 324 -17.09 -4.21 -13.73
N ALA A 325 -18.33 -4.65 -13.50
CA ALA A 325 -19.25 -3.91 -12.64
C ALA A 325 -20.03 -4.79 -11.68
N CYS A 326 -20.21 -4.31 -10.44
CA CYS A 326 -21.05 -4.95 -9.45
C CYS A 326 -22.51 -4.48 -9.56
N ASN A 327 -23.45 -5.34 -9.11
CA ASN A 327 -24.87 -4.98 -9.01
C ASN A 327 -25.15 -4.06 -7.82
N GLY A 328 -24.25 -3.93 -6.85
CA GLY A 328 -24.42 -3.04 -5.71
C GLY A 328 -23.56 -3.38 -4.51
N VAL A 329 -23.79 -2.68 -3.41
CA VAL A 329 -23.10 -2.87 -2.13
C VAL A 329 -24.04 -2.73 -0.96
N THR A 330 -23.65 -3.29 0.20
CA THR A 330 -24.28 -2.96 1.49
C THR A 330 -23.37 -1.97 2.21
N TYR A 331 -23.90 -0.79 2.55
CA TYR A 331 -23.13 0.24 3.21
C TYR A 331 -23.98 0.99 4.24
N GLY A 332 -23.52 1.03 5.49
CA GLY A 332 -24.24 1.65 6.60
C GLY A 332 -25.62 1.01 6.85
N GLY A 333 -25.73 -0.30 6.72
CA GLY A 333 -26.96 -1.08 6.88
C GLY A 333 -27.94 -0.99 5.69
N LYS A 334 -27.57 -0.30 4.60
CA LYS A 334 -28.45 -0.12 3.43
C LYS A 334 -27.92 -0.90 2.23
N HIS A 335 -28.83 -1.60 1.53
CA HIS A 335 -28.53 -2.16 0.23
C HIS A 335 -28.62 -1.06 -0.82
N LEU A 336 -27.52 -0.78 -1.48
CA LEU A 336 -27.40 0.21 -2.54
C LEU A 336 -27.27 -0.51 -3.88
N GLU A 337 -28.40 -0.69 -4.54
CA GLU A 337 -28.39 -1.23 -5.91
C GLU A 337 -27.73 -0.25 -6.88
N ARG A 338 -26.95 -0.78 -7.83
CA ARG A 338 -26.16 0.01 -8.78
C ARG A 338 -26.44 -0.36 -10.24
N SER A 339 -27.39 -1.24 -10.51
CA SER A 339 -27.72 -1.68 -11.86
C SER A 339 -28.08 -0.51 -12.79
N GLU A 340 -28.81 0.50 -12.30
CA GLU A 340 -29.15 1.69 -13.06
C GLU A 340 -27.93 2.58 -13.35
N VAL A 341 -27.01 2.68 -12.37
CA VAL A 341 -25.74 3.41 -12.56
C VAL A 341 -24.90 2.70 -13.61
N VAL A 342 -24.77 1.39 -13.54
CA VAL A 342 -24.03 0.60 -14.54
C VAL A 342 -24.66 0.72 -15.93
N ASP A 343 -25.98 0.69 -16.02
CA ASP A 343 -26.70 0.92 -17.29
C ASP A 343 -26.37 2.30 -17.89
N ALA A 344 -26.37 3.35 -17.06
CA ALA A 344 -25.99 4.69 -17.48
C ALA A 344 -24.53 4.76 -17.93
N LEU A 345 -23.60 4.08 -17.21
CA LEU A 345 -22.18 4.01 -17.59
C LEU A 345 -21.99 3.33 -18.95
N VAL A 346 -22.60 2.17 -19.16
CA VAL A 346 -22.47 1.42 -20.42
C VAL A 346 -23.02 2.23 -21.60
N LYS A 347 -24.15 2.93 -21.41
CA LYS A 347 -24.73 3.80 -22.45
C LYS A 347 -23.84 5.00 -22.78
N ALA A 348 -23.19 5.59 -21.78
CA ALA A 348 -22.36 6.78 -21.94
C ALA A 348 -20.90 6.49 -22.35
N LEU A 349 -20.46 5.23 -22.30
CA LEU A 349 -19.10 4.81 -22.67
C LEU A 349 -19.12 4.00 -23.99
N PRO A 350 -19.13 4.65 -25.16
CA PRO A 350 -19.25 3.97 -26.47
C PRO A 350 -18.06 3.04 -26.77
N SER A 351 -16.91 3.25 -26.16
CA SER A 351 -15.71 2.43 -26.33
C SER A 351 -15.79 1.06 -25.62
N VAL A 352 -16.69 0.90 -24.64
CA VAL A 352 -16.88 -0.37 -23.92
C VAL A 352 -17.54 -1.38 -24.85
N ALA A 353 -16.82 -2.42 -25.23
CA ALA A 353 -17.30 -3.51 -26.08
C ALA A 353 -17.72 -4.75 -25.27
N HIS A 354 -17.21 -4.90 -24.04
CA HIS A 354 -17.45 -6.05 -23.18
C HIS A 354 -17.78 -5.61 -21.75
N VAL A 355 -18.76 -6.27 -21.09
CA VAL A 355 -19.17 -6.02 -19.71
C VAL A 355 -19.13 -7.33 -18.94
N MET A 356 -18.33 -7.39 -17.88
CA MET A 356 -18.36 -8.47 -16.88
C MET A 356 -19.23 -8.06 -15.69
N GLN A 357 -20.15 -8.90 -15.34
CA GLN A 357 -21.19 -8.67 -14.32
C GLN A 357 -20.83 -9.44 -13.05
N VAL A 358 -20.76 -8.74 -11.91
CA VAL A 358 -20.41 -9.31 -10.61
C VAL A 358 -21.60 -9.12 -9.65
N ASP A 359 -22.16 -10.21 -9.18
CA ASP A 359 -23.27 -10.19 -8.21
C ASP A 359 -22.72 -10.13 -6.79
N THR A 360 -22.72 -8.95 -6.19
CA THR A 360 -22.17 -8.66 -4.86
C THR A 360 -23.23 -8.55 -3.76
N LEU A 361 -24.51 -8.41 -4.11
CA LEU A 361 -25.61 -8.31 -3.15
C LEU A 361 -26.19 -9.67 -2.69
N GLY A 362 -25.53 -10.79 -3.05
CA GLY A 362 -25.97 -12.14 -2.66
C GLY A 362 -27.19 -12.67 -3.43
N GLN A 363 -27.70 -11.95 -4.40
CA GLN A 363 -28.77 -12.36 -5.28
C GLN A 363 -28.35 -12.13 -6.73
N ALA A 364 -28.70 -13.07 -7.62
CA ALA A 364 -28.48 -12.90 -9.05
C ALA A 364 -29.29 -11.67 -9.54
N ALA A 365 -28.56 -10.70 -10.11
CA ALA A 365 -29.20 -9.50 -10.61
C ALA A 365 -29.87 -9.75 -11.98
N SER A 366 -30.97 -9.06 -12.23
CA SER A 366 -31.52 -8.96 -13.58
C SER A 366 -30.76 -7.85 -14.33
N TRP A 367 -29.62 -8.23 -14.95
CA TRP A 367 -28.83 -7.29 -15.71
C TRP A 367 -29.49 -6.86 -17.01
N PRO A 368 -29.44 -5.56 -17.38
CA PRO A 368 -29.87 -5.11 -18.70
C PRO A 368 -29.12 -5.81 -19.83
N GLN A 369 -29.78 -5.98 -20.97
CA GLN A 369 -29.12 -6.42 -22.20
C GLN A 369 -28.70 -5.20 -23.01
N TRP A 370 -27.41 -5.06 -23.29
CA TRP A 370 -26.88 -3.95 -24.06
C TRP A 370 -26.56 -4.39 -25.49
N ALA A 371 -27.40 -3.94 -26.43
CA ALA A 371 -27.24 -4.26 -27.85
C ALA A 371 -25.84 -3.88 -28.36
N GLY A 372 -25.18 -4.79 -29.07
CA GLY A 372 -23.84 -4.60 -29.61
C GLY A 372 -22.70 -4.71 -28.60
N ARG A 373 -22.96 -5.12 -27.37
CA ARG A 373 -21.98 -5.39 -26.31
C ARG A 373 -21.99 -6.87 -25.95
N SER A 374 -20.83 -7.46 -25.80
CA SER A 374 -20.73 -8.79 -25.16
C SER A 374 -20.84 -8.67 -23.64
N GLN A 375 -21.41 -9.69 -23.01
CA GLN A 375 -21.66 -9.73 -21.58
C GLN A 375 -21.25 -11.10 -21.03
N ALA A 376 -20.75 -11.14 -19.80
CA ALA A 376 -20.42 -12.37 -19.11
C ALA A 376 -20.69 -12.25 -17.61
N ASN A 377 -21.14 -13.35 -17.01
CA ASN A 377 -21.25 -13.45 -15.57
C ASN A 377 -19.88 -13.84 -14.97
N TRP A 378 -19.45 -13.12 -13.94
CA TRP A 378 -18.19 -13.37 -13.24
C TRP A 378 -18.08 -14.79 -12.70
N ALA A 379 -19.14 -15.29 -12.03
CA ALA A 379 -19.11 -16.62 -11.42
C ALA A 379 -18.92 -17.73 -12.45
N GLU A 380 -19.48 -17.59 -13.66
CA GLU A 380 -19.30 -18.54 -14.75
C GLU A 380 -17.84 -18.53 -15.28
N VAL A 381 -17.25 -17.34 -15.39
CA VAL A 381 -15.88 -17.19 -15.89
C VAL A 381 -14.87 -17.81 -14.93
N VAL A 382 -14.97 -17.50 -13.62
CA VAL A 382 -14.04 -18.02 -12.62
C VAL A 382 -14.24 -19.51 -12.30
N ALA A 383 -15.43 -20.07 -12.59
CA ALA A 383 -15.71 -21.50 -12.46
C ALA A 383 -15.21 -22.33 -13.65
N SER A 384 -14.61 -21.71 -14.67
CA SER A 384 -14.10 -22.42 -15.84
C SER A 384 -13.02 -23.43 -15.44
N THR A 385 -13.13 -24.64 -16.01
CA THR A 385 -12.19 -25.75 -15.81
C THR A 385 -11.33 -26.00 -17.04
N ASP A 386 -11.21 -25.02 -17.94
CA ASP A 386 -10.37 -25.15 -19.15
C ASP A 386 -8.90 -25.38 -18.74
N PRO A 387 -8.26 -26.48 -19.18
CA PRO A 387 -6.86 -26.75 -18.86
C PRO A 387 -5.87 -25.70 -19.40
N ALA A 388 -6.29 -24.84 -20.32
CA ALA A 388 -5.49 -23.72 -20.81
C ALA A 388 -5.24 -22.66 -19.74
N ILE A 389 -6.13 -22.56 -18.74
CA ILE A 389 -6.01 -21.61 -17.62
C ILE A 389 -4.69 -21.84 -16.85
N ASP A 390 -4.33 -23.11 -16.60
CA ASP A 390 -3.11 -23.44 -15.86
C ASP A 390 -1.83 -23.08 -16.61
N ARG A 391 -1.92 -22.91 -17.93
CA ARG A 391 -0.79 -22.56 -18.81
C ARG A 391 -0.71 -21.08 -19.15
N PHE A 392 -1.67 -20.29 -18.69
CA PHE A 392 -1.64 -18.84 -18.91
C PHE A 392 -0.52 -18.21 -18.09
N GLU A 393 0.33 -17.43 -18.77
CA GLU A 393 1.41 -16.66 -18.15
C GLU A 393 1.22 -15.15 -18.39
N PRO A 394 1.48 -14.31 -17.37
CA PRO A 394 1.40 -12.87 -17.53
C PRO A 394 2.41 -12.35 -18.57
N LEU A 395 1.98 -11.36 -19.35
CA LEU A 395 2.80 -10.73 -20.39
C LEU A 395 3.89 -9.86 -19.77
N ALA A 396 5.15 -10.16 -20.02
CA ALA A 396 6.26 -9.30 -19.61
C ALA A 396 6.26 -8.00 -20.42
N VAL A 397 6.16 -6.85 -19.72
CA VAL A 397 6.08 -5.50 -20.30
C VAL A 397 7.26 -4.65 -19.83
N PRO A 398 7.64 -3.56 -20.54
CA PRO A 398 8.68 -2.64 -20.10
C PRO A 398 8.44 -2.12 -18.68
N PHE A 399 9.50 -1.77 -17.96
CA PHE A 399 9.44 -1.26 -16.58
C PHE A 399 8.46 -0.09 -16.40
N ASP A 400 8.47 0.85 -17.34
CA ASP A 400 7.61 2.03 -17.40
C ASP A 400 6.30 1.81 -18.19
N HIS A 401 5.93 0.55 -18.50
CA HIS A 401 4.63 0.29 -19.13
C HIS A 401 3.49 0.68 -18.19
N PRO A 402 2.43 1.37 -18.65
CA PRO A 402 1.30 1.76 -17.83
C PRO A 402 0.64 0.60 -17.09
N LEU A 403 0.54 0.71 -15.76
CA LEU A 403 -0.10 -0.26 -14.89
C LEU A 403 -1.57 0.12 -14.64
N TRP A 404 -1.76 1.37 -14.22
CA TRP A 404 -3.08 1.89 -13.86
C TRP A 404 -3.25 3.38 -14.14
N VAL A 405 -4.50 3.80 -14.16
CA VAL A 405 -4.90 5.21 -14.09
C VAL A 405 -5.66 5.43 -12.79
N VAL A 406 -5.11 6.27 -11.93
CA VAL A 406 -5.74 6.73 -10.69
C VAL A 406 -6.07 8.21 -10.81
N TYR A 407 -6.95 8.70 -9.94
CA TYR A 407 -7.45 10.07 -10.05
C TYR A 407 -7.23 10.86 -8.77
N SER A 408 -6.74 12.08 -8.92
CA SER A 408 -6.75 13.07 -7.86
C SER A 408 -7.65 14.26 -8.24
N SER A 409 -8.12 15.01 -7.23
CA SER A 409 -8.91 16.21 -7.48
C SER A 409 -8.09 17.24 -8.24
N GLY A 410 -8.60 17.70 -9.38
CA GLY A 410 -7.99 18.76 -10.18
C GLY A 410 -8.42 20.15 -9.71
N THR A 411 -7.55 21.14 -9.86
CA THR A 411 -7.89 22.56 -9.64
C THR A 411 -8.85 23.11 -10.70
N THR A 412 -9.00 22.39 -11.83
CA THR A 412 -9.77 22.80 -13.03
C THR A 412 -11.15 22.14 -13.16
N GLY A 413 -11.61 21.38 -12.15
CA GLY A 413 -12.93 20.75 -12.12
C GLY A 413 -12.95 19.26 -12.49
N LEU A 414 -12.25 18.82 -13.54
CA LEU A 414 -12.14 17.39 -13.84
C LEU A 414 -11.00 16.72 -13.06
N PRO A 415 -11.17 15.47 -12.60
CA PRO A 415 -10.11 14.72 -11.96
C PRO A 415 -8.89 14.52 -12.87
N LYS A 416 -7.67 14.62 -12.30
CA LYS A 416 -6.42 14.37 -13.05
C LYS A 416 -6.25 12.86 -13.24
N PRO A 417 -6.18 12.35 -14.48
CA PRO A 417 -5.99 10.92 -14.76
C PRO A 417 -4.50 10.59 -14.77
N ILE A 418 -3.98 10.16 -13.63
CA ILE A 418 -2.56 9.95 -13.36
C ILE A 418 -2.17 8.53 -13.73
N VAL A 419 -1.15 8.39 -14.58
CA VAL A 419 -0.66 7.10 -15.07
C VAL A 419 0.64 6.73 -14.36
N HIS A 420 0.67 5.53 -13.74
CA HIS A 420 1.87 4.96 -13.15
C HIS A 420 2.28 3.68 -13.86
N GLY A 421 3.58 3.38 -13.83
CA GLY A 421 4.15 2.21 -14.49
C GLY A 421 4.24 0.97 -13.59
N HIS A 422 4.36 -0.21 -14.21
CA HIS A 422 4.48 -1.50 -13.50
C HIS A 422 5.65 -1.52 -12.53
N GLY A 423 6.86 -1.31 -13.02
CA GLY A 423 8.08 -1.49 -12.24
C GLY A 423 8.23 -0.47 -11.13
N GLY A 424 7.97 0.81 -11.43
CA GLY A 424 8.08 1.90 -10.46
C GLY A 424 7.12 1.73 -9.29
N THR A 425 5.86 1.42 -9.59
CA THR A 425 4.85 1.16 -8.56
C THR A 425 5.20 -0.05 -7.70
N MET A 426 5.68 -1.11 -8.33
CA MET A 426 5.99 -2.37 -7.66
C MET A 426 7.16 -2.23 -6.68
N ILE A 427 8.28 -1.63 -7.11
CA ILE A 427 9.48 -1.49 -6.27
C ILE A 427 9.24 -0.52 -5.11
N VAL A 428 8.50 0.58 -5.33
CA VAL A 428 8.16 1.55 -4.28
C VAL A 428 7.13 0.97 -3.29
N ALA A 429 6.14 0.21 -3.77
CA ALA A 429 5.19 -0.46 -2.90
C ALA A 429 5.85 -1.52 -2.00
N LEU A 430 6.79 -2.31 -2.52
CA LEU A 430 7.59 -3.26 -1.74
C LEU A 430 8.43 -2.55 -0.68
N GLN A 431 9.13 -1.48 -1.05
CA GLN A 431 9.93 -0.67 -0.16
C GLN A 431 9.08 -0.06 0.96
N LEU A 432 7.98 0.64 0.64
CA LEU A 432 7.08 1.26 1.61
C LEU A 432 6.51 0.23 2.58
N LYS A 433 5.89 -0.83 2.05
CA LYS A 433 5.22 -1.83 2.87
C LYS A 433 6.20 -2.60 3.77
N THR A 434 7.33 -3.01 3.22
CA THR A 434 8.26 -3.87 3.97
C THR A 434 9.11 -3.03 4.93
N LEU A 435 9.77 -1.97 4.45
CA LEU A 435 10.75 -1.26 5.27
C LEU A 435 10.09 -0.22 6.20
N HIS A 436 9.00 0.43 5.76
CA HIS A 436 8.39 1.53 6.50
C HIS A 436 7.08 1.16 7.22
N ASN A 437 6.35 0.13 6.75
CA ASN A 437 5.22 -0.40 7.50
C ASN A 437 5.57 -1.67 8.28
N ASP A 438 6.82 -2.13 8.21
CA ASP A 438 7.31 -3.32 8.91
C ASP A 438 6.45 -4.57 8.66
N ILE A 439 5.99 -4.74 7.40
CA ILE A 439 5.12 -5.85 6.99
C ILE A 439 5.92 -6.78 6.07
N GLY A 440 6.25 -7.95 6.58
CA GLY A 440 6.97 -8.99 5.86
C GLY A 440 6.03 -9.97 5.14
N CYS A 441 6.62 -11.04 4.62
CA CYS A 441 5.92 -12.16 4.04
C CYS A 441 5.24 -13.00 5.12
N SER A 442 3.96 -13.40 4.92
CA SER A 442 3.18 -14.14 5.91
C SER A 442 3.76 -15.52 6.26
N TYR A 443 4.50 -16.14 5.34
CA TYR A 443 5.05 -17.49 5.50
C TYR A 443 6.58 -17.50 5.74
N ALA A 444 7.22 -16.34 5.91
CA ALA A 444 8.64 -16.27 6.24
C ALA A 444 8.92 -16.71 7.68
N ASP A 445 10.15 -17.15 7.95
CA ASP A 445 10.56 -17.57 9.30
C ASP A 445 10.51 -16.40 10.30
N ASN A 446 10.93 -15.19 9.89
CA ASN A 446 10.81 -13.96 10.67
C ASN A 446 9.46 -13.29 10.37
N SER A 447 8.36 -13.94 10.77
CA SER A 447 7.00 -13.43 10.54
C SER A 447 6.06 -13.85 11.68
N PHE A 448 5.10 -13.00 11.97
CA PHE A 448 3.97 -13.33 12.86
C PHE A 448 2.83 -14.04 12.12
N GLY A 449 3.02 -14.47 10.85
CA GLY A 449 1.93 -14.88 9.98
C GLY A 449 1.14 -13.64 9.54
N GLU A 450 1.83 -12.69 8.95
CA GLU A 450 1.32 -11.34 8.70
C GLU A 450 -0.06 -11.32 8.05
N ARG A 451 -0.99 -10.59 8.66
CA ARG A 451 -2.34 -10.30 8.19
C ARG A 451 -2.51 -8.79 8.13
N TYR A 452 -2.41 -8.27 6.92
CA TYR A 452 -2.38 -6.85 6.62
C TYR A 452 -3.76 -6.32 6.29
N HIS A 453 -4.18 -5.30 7.01
CA HIS A 453 -5.42 -4.57 6.76
C HIS A 453 -5.17 -3.08 6.68
N TRP A 454 -5.76 -2.44 5.66
CA TRP A 454 -5.94 -1.00 5.60
C TRP A 454 -7.34 -0.69 5.12
N TYR A 455 -8.17 -0.12 5.98
CA TYR A 455 -9.53 0.25 5.57
C TYR A 455 -9.48 1.29 4.46
N SER A 456 -10.07 0.99 3.32
CA SER A 456 -10.05 1.85 2.14
C SER A 456 -11.22 1.56 1.20
N SER A 457 -11.68 2.60 0.49
CA SER A 457 -12.47 2.48 -0.72
C SER A 457 -11.58 2.16 -1.92
N THR A 458 -12.08 1.43 -2.91
CA THR A 458 -11.37 1.10 -4.16
C THR A 458 -10.99 2.34 -4.98
N GLY A 459 -11.71 3.44 -4.81
CA GLY A 459 -11.40 4.73 -5.44
C GLY A 459 -10.26 5.52 -4.76
N TRP A 460 -9.68 5.01 -3.67
CA TRP A 460 -8.58 5.64 -2.95
C TRP A 460 -7.29 4.84 -3.09
N VAL A 461 -6.14 5.52 -3.28
CA VAL A 461 -4.83 4.87 -3.47
C VAL A 461 -4.44 3.93 -2.33
N MET A 462 -5.02 4.06 -1.14
CA MET A 462 -4.76 3.14 -0.03
C MET A 462 -5.30 1.72 -0.30
N TRP A 463 -6.30 1.57 -1.18
CA TRP A 463 -6.67 0.25 -1.68
C TRP A 463 -5.50 -0.39 -2.46
N ASN A 464 -4.85 0.37 -3.34
CA ASN A 464 -3.68 -0.09 -4.09
C ASN A 464 -2.54 -0.46 -3.14
N ALA A 465 -2.32 0.34 -2.08
CA ALA A 465 -1.33 0.06 -1.04
C ALA A 465 -1.67 -1.23 -0.25
N GLN A 466 -2.95 -1.47 0.08
CA GLN A 466 -3.38 -2.70 0.75
C GLN A 466 -3.14 -3.93 -0.13
N ILE A 467 -3.57 -3.88 -1.40
CA ILE A 467 -3.43 -5.01 -2.33
C ILE A 467 -1.95 -5.30 -2.65
N SER A 468 -1.09 -4.29 -2.57
CA SER A 468 0.36 -4.49 -2.73
C SER A 468 0.99 -5.45 -1.71
N GLY A 469 0.28 -5.79 -0.63
CA GLY A 469 0.66 -6.87 0.28
C GLY A 469 0.93 -8.19 -0.44
N LEU A 470 0.18 -8.47 -1.50
CA LEU A 470 0.36 -9.68 -2.31
C LEU A 470 1.73 -9.76 -3.01
N LEU A 471 2.37 -8.62 -3.33
CA LEU A 471 3.70 -8.57 -3.97
C LEU A 471 4.81 -9.24 -3.14
N SER A 472 4.61 -9.39 -1.86
CA SER A 472 5.57 -10.03 -0.94
C SER A 472 4.98 -11.23 -0.21
N GLY A 473 3.90 -11.81 -0.72
CA GLY A 473 3.29 -13.00 -0.11
C GLY A 473 2.58 -12.74 1.22
N THR A 474 2.06 -11.52 1.41
CA THR A 474 1.33 -11.15 2.63
C THR A 474 -0.16 -11.42 2.46
N THR A 475 -0.80 -12.03 3.48
CA THR A 475 -2.26 -12.17 3.54
C THR A 475 -2.93 -10.82 3.68
N CYS A 476 -3.81 -10.45 2.74
CA CYS A 476 -4.58 -9.22 2.79
C CYS A 476 -5.95 -9.47 3.44
N VAL A 477 -6.28 -8.69 4.47
CA VAL A 477 -7.62 -8.72 5.09
C VAL A 477 -8.40 -7.52 4.58
N VAL A 478 -9.51 -7.76 3.89
CA VAL A 478 -10.34 -6.70 3.28
C VAL A 478 -11.73 -6.66 3.91
N PHE A 479 -12.29 -5.47 3.97
CA PHE A 479 -13.65 -5.24 4.50
C PHE A 479 -14.45 -4.37 3.52
N ASP A 480 -15.63 -4.86 3.15
CA ASP A 480 -16.60 -4.11 2.33
C ASP A 480 -17.75 -3.66 3.22
N GLY A 481 -17.78 -2.38 3.56
CA GLY A 481 -18.80 -1.80 4.41
C GLY A 481 -18.39 -0.51 5.10
N ASN A 482 -19.28 0.05 5.92
CA ASN A 482 -19.03 1.25 6.71
C ASN A 482 -18.24 0.92 7.98
N PRO A 483 -17.08 1.54 8.22
CA PRO A 483 -16.26 1.27 9.40
C PRO A 483 -16.87 1.74 10.71
N GLY A 484 -17.85 2.66 10.65
CA GLY A 484 -18.56 3.22 11.80
C GLY A 484 -19.97 2.67 12.00
N GLY A 485 -20.34 1.57 11.32
CA GLY A 485 -21.69 1.00 11.40
C GLY A 485 -22.74 1.81 10.62
N SER A 486 -24.02 1.66 10.95
CA SER A 486 -25.08 2.43 10.32
C SER A 486 -25.25 3.80 10.97
N LYS A 487 -25.91 4.73 10.27
CA LYS A 487 -26.23 6.06 10.83
C LYS A 487 -27.21 5.95 12.00
N GLU A 488 -28.10 4.98 11.94
CA GLU A 488 -29.13 4.70 12.95
C GLU A 488 -28.57 4.00 14.20
N ALA A 489 -27.47 3.24 14.03
CA ALA A 489 -26.73 2.56 15.09
C ALA A 489 -25.22 2.67 14.86
N PRO A 490 -24.60 3.82 15.17
CA PRO A 490 -23.16 4.02 15.01
C PRO A 490 -22.37 3.03 15.86
N ASP A 491 -21.42 2.35 15.23
CA ASP A 491 -20.60 1.31 15.86
C ASP A 491 -19.15 1.36 15.37
N TRP A 492 -18.34 2.13 16.07
CA TRP A 492 -16.92 2.28 15.77
C TRP A 492 -16.07 1.05 16.15
N GLY A 493 -16.69 0.02 16.76
CA GLY A 493 -16.04 -1.25 17.10
C GLY A 493 -15.97 -2.26 15.96
N VAL A 494 -16.63 -2.03 14.82
CA VAL A 494 -16.76 -2.99 13.71
C VAL A 494 -15.39 -3.50 13.25
N LEU A 495 -14.48 -2.60 12.90
CA LEU A 495 -13.15 -2.98 12.39
C LEU A 495 -12.25 -3.58 13.49
N TYR A 496 -12.38 -3.16 14.74
CA TYR A 496 -11.62 -3.76 15.86
C TYR A 496 -12.06 -5.20 16.12
N ARG A 497 -13.37 -5.49 16.06
CA ARG A 497 -13.85 -6.88 16.16
C ARG A 497 -13.39 -7.74 14.98
N LEU A 498 -13.36 -7.16 13.77
CA LEU A 498 -12.77 -7.82 12.61
C LEU A 498 -11.29 -8.12 12.86
N ALA A 499 -10.53 -7.13 13.36
CA ALA A 499 -9.10 -7.28 13.65
C ALA A 499 -8.83 -8.37 14.70
N ALA A 500 -9.65 -8.45 15.74
CA ALA A 500 -9.59 -9.50 16.75
C ALA A 500 -9.88 -10.88 16.16
N ARG A 501 -11.01 -11.03 15.46
CA ARG A 501 -11.45 -12.29 14.87
C ARG A 501 -10.46 -12.84 13.85
N GLU A 502 -9.95 -11.98 12.97
CA GLU A 502 -9.03 -12.36 11.90
C GLU A 502 -7.56 -12.29 12.34
N ARG A 503 -7.28 -11.98 13.60
CA ARG A 503 -5.93 -11.89 14.16
C ARG A 503 -5.00 -11.03 13.29
N MET A 504 -5.46 -9.84 12.90
CA MET A 504 -4.65 -8.90 12.13
C MET A 504 -3.36 -8.56 12.87
N THR A 505 -2.25 -8.45 12.13
CA THR A 505 -0.96 -8.02 12.70
C THR A 505 -0.69 -6.54 12.45
N PHE A 506 -1.24 -6.00 11.37
CA PHE A 506 -1.21 -4.58 11.04
C PHE A 506 -2.63 -4.11 10.73
N PHE A 507 -3.06 -3.04 11.42
CA PHE A 507 -4.38 -2.44 11.27
C PHE A 507 -4.25 -0.97 10.87
N GLY A 508 -4.66 -0.61 9.66
CA GLY A 508 -4.61 0.75 9.13
C GLY A 508 -5.99 1.33 8.82
N ALA A 509 -6.13 2.63 9.08
CA ALA A 509 -7.32 3.39 8.72
C ALA A 509 -6.97 4.88 8.50
N GLY A 510 -7.93 5.68 8.03
CA GLY A 510 -7.79 7.13 8.02
C GLY A 510 -7.77 7.72 9.43
N ALA A 511 -7.07 8.84 9.65
CA ALA A 511 -7.00 9.49 10.97
C ALA A 511 -8.40 9.80 11.55
N ALA A 512 -9.37 10.12 10.70
CA ALA A 512 -10.75 10.37 11.10
C ALA A 512 -11.41 9.16 11.80
N PHE A 513 -11.07 7.92 11.40
CA PHE A 513 -11.58 6.71 12.04
C PHE A 513 -11.17 6.65 13.52
N PHE A 514 -9.87 6.85 13.81
CA PHE A 514 -9.34 6.82 15.17
C PHE A 514 -9.91 7.96 16.03
N ASN A 515 -10.00 9.17 15.47
CA ASN A 515 -10.62 10.31 16.14
C ASN A 515 -12.09 10.03 16.50
N ASN A 516 -12.86 9.43 15.59
CA ASN A 516 -14.27 9.13 15.83
C ASN A 516 -14.44 8.00 16.85
N ALA A 517 -13.61 6.95 16.80
CA ALA A 517 -13.62 5.89 17.81
C ALA A 517 -13.31 6.43 19.22
N MET A 518 -12.32 7.32 19.34
CA MET A 518 -11.98 8.01 20.59
C MET A 518 -13.15 8.87 21.08
N LYS A 519 -13.71 9.72 20.21
CA LYS A 519 -14.85 10.60 20.54
C LYS A 519 -16.12 9.84 20.93
N ALA A 520 -16.31 8.65 20.38
CA ALA A 520 -17.39 7.74 20.75
C ALA A 520 -17.17 7.05 22.10
N GLY A 521 -16.01 7.23 22.72
CA GLY A 521 -15.66 6.58 23.98
C GLY A 521 -15.51 5.06 23.86
N LEU A 522 -15.07 4.57 22.70
CA LEU A 522 -14.93 3.13 22.46
C LEU A 522 -13.91 2.52 23.41
N ASP A 523 -14.29 1.42 24.07
CA ASP A 523 -13.38 0.55 24.79
C ASP A 523 -12.90 -0.58 23.84
N VAL A 524 -11.68 -0.44 23.34
CA VAL A 524 -11.08 -1.36 22.36
C VAL A 524 -10.87 -2.76 22.97
N ALA A 525 -10.60 -2.86 24.28
CA ALA A 525 -10.40 -4.14 24.94
C ALA A 525 -11.67 -5.02 24.94
N ASN A 526 -12.85 -4.40 24.82
CA ASN A 526 -14.12 -5.11 24.71
C ASN A 526 -14.44 -5.59 23.27
N CYS A 527 -13.61 -5.26 22.28
CA CYS A 527 -13.81 -5.70 20.90
C CYS A 527 -13.29 -7.12 20.62
N GLY A 528 -12.57 -7.75 21.55
CA GLY A 528 -12.03 -9.10 21.42
C GLY A 528 -10.53 -9.17 21.64
N ASP A 529 -9.92 -10.33 21.34
CA ASP A 529 -8.46 -10.51 21.46
C ASP A 529 -7.69 -9.84 20.32
N LEU A 530 -7.24 -8.61 20.57
CA LEU A 530 -6.42 -7.83 19.65
C LEU A 530 -4.91 -7.99 19.90
N SER A 531 -4.48 -8.96 20.71
CA SER A 531 -3.07 -9.16 21.09
C SER A 531 -2.15 -9.47 19.89
N ALA A 532 -2.70 -9.93 18.77
CA ALA A 532 -1.96 -10.14 17.53
C ALA A 532 -1.60 -8.83 16.80
N VAL A 533 -2.32 -7.74 17.05
CA VAL A 533 -2.07 -6.44 16.40
C VAL A 533 -0.78 -5.85 16.95
N ARG A 534 0.18 -5.59 16.09
CA ARG A 534 1.51 -5.02 16.42
C ARG A 534 1.63 -3.55 16.08
N ALA A 535 0.81 -3.12 15.13
CA ALA A 535 0.89 -1.79 14.55
C ALA A 535 -0.48 -1.26 14.17
N TRP A 536 -0.68 0.03 14.38
CA TRP A 536 -1.74 0.81 13.76
C TRP A 536 -1.15 1.78 12.73
N GLY A 537 -1.78 1.85 11.55
CA GLY A 537 -1.41 2.78 10.49
C GLY A 537 -2.42 3.91 10.36
N SER A 538 -1.94 5.14 10.16
CA SER A 538 -2.81 6.30 9.94
C SER A 538 -2.35 7.13 8.75
N THR A 539 -3.30 7.63 7.96
CA THR A 539 -3.07 8.54 6.83
C THR A 539 -4.33 9.31 6.45
N GLY A 540 -4.26 10.12 5.41
CA GLY A 540 -5.38 10.89 4.83
C GLY A 540 -5.55 12.28 5.42
N SER A 541 -5.22 12.46 6.69
CA SER A 541 -5.08 13.73 7.39
C SER A 541 -4.13 13.52 8.59
N PRO A 542 -3.59 14.59 9.18
CA PRO A 542 -2.78 14.46 10.40
C PRO A 542 -3.56 13.78 11.52
N LEU A 543 -2.94 12.81 12.16
CA LEU A 543 -3.49 12.18 13.37
C LEU A 543 -3.16 13.06 14.57
N SER A 544 -4.17 13.44 15.36
CA SER A 544 -3.93 14.22 16.57
C SER A 544 -3.13 13.43 17.62
N ALA A 545 -2.28 14.12 18.36
CA ALA A 545 -1.54 13.53 19.49
C ALA A 545 -2.49 12.90 20.52
N GLU A 546 -3.66 13.47 20.73
CA GLU A 546 -4.68 12.98 21.63
C GLU A 546 -5.21 11.62 21.19
N ALA A 547 -5.61 11.47 19.91
CA ALA A 547 -6.09 10.20 19.37
C ALA A 547 -4.99 9.12 19.36
N GLN A 548 -3.75 9.52 19.07
CA GLN A 548 -2.61 8.60 19.12
C GLN A 548 -2.35 8.10 20.54
N ASN A 549 -2.37 8.98 21.54
CA ASN A 549 -2.21 8.63 22.96
C ASN A 549 -3.38 7.77 23.44
N TRP A 550 -4.63 8.10 23.07
CA TRP A 550 -5.79 7.28 23.37
C TRP A 550 -5.63 5.84 22.86
N GLY A 551 -5.29 5.67 21.57
CA GLY A 551 -5.12 4.34 20.99
C GLY A 551 -3.98 3.56 21.63
N THR A 552 -2.88 4.22 21.98
CA THR A 552 -1.76 3.60 22.69
C THR A 552 -2.20 3.09 24.08
N ALA A 553 -2.99 3.88 24.84
CA ALA A 553 -3.53 3.48 26.13
C ALA A 553 -4.53 2.32 26.00
N GLN A 554 -5.41 2.34 25.00
CA GLN A 554 -6.35 1.24 24.73
C GLN A 554 -5.62 -0.08 24.46
N MET A 555 -4.62 -0.05 23.59
CA MET A 555 -3.86 -1.25 23.25
C MET A 555 -2.95 -1.72 24.40
N ALA A 556 -2.45 -0.83 25.24
CA ALA A 556 -1.73 -1.22 26.47
C ALA A 556 -2.62 -2.06 27.38
N THR A 557 -3.92 -1.71 27.51
CA THR A 557 -4.90 -2.51 28.24
C THR A 557 -5.12 -3.88 27.60
N VAL A 558 -5.25 -3.94 26.27
CA VAL A 558 -5.36 -5.21 25.52
C VAL A 558 -4.16 -6.12 25.78
N TYR A 559 -2.94 -5.58 25.67
CA TYR A 559 -1.72 -6.37 25.88
C TYR A 559 -1.57 -6.84 27.33
N ALA A 560 -1.95 -6.00 28.29
CA ALA A 560 -1.95 -6.38 29.71
C ALA A 560 -2.92 -7.54 29.99
N HIS A 561 -4.13 -7.50 29.42
CA HIS A 561 -5.11 -8.59 29.52
C HIS A 561 -4.59 -9.89 28.88
N ALA A 562 -3.87 -9.79 27.76
CA ALA A 562 -3.26 -10.93 27.10
C ALA A 562 -1.96 -11.42 27.76
N GLY A 563 -1.46 -10.74 28.79
CA GLY A 563 -0.22 -11.08 29.49
C GLY A 563 1.05 -10.88 28.65
N THR A 564 1.01 -10.00 27.63
CA THR A 564 2.17 -9.68 26.79
C THR A 564 2.79 -8.33 27.20
N GLN A 565 4.10 -8.17 26.94
CA GLN A 565 4.82 -6.90 27.14
C GLN A 565 4.96 -6.11 25.85
N GLN A 566 4.11 -6.37 24.87
CA GLN A 566 4.11 -5.70 23.60
C GLN A 566 3.67 -4.23 23.75
N ALA A 567 4.20 -3.34 22.94
CA ALA A 567 3.73 -1.97 22.80
C ALA A 567 3.19 -1.72 21.38
N LEU A 568 2.10 -0.96 21.30
CA LEU A 568 1.58 -0.54 20.00
C LEU A 568 2.58 0.38 19.30
N TRP A 569 2.85 0.08 18.05
CA TRP A 569 3.61 0.96 17.17
C TRP A 569 2.65 1.68 16.21
N TRP A 570 2.81 2.99 16.09
CA TRP A 570 2.06 3.78 15.12
C TRP A 570 2.88 4.03 13.86
N CYS A 571 2.34 3.61 12.74
CA CYS A 571 2.87 3.87 11.40
C CYS A 571 2.05 4.99 10.74
N ASN A 572 2.31 6.23 11.14
CA ASN A 572 1.69 7.39 10.51
C ASN A 572 2.42 7.69 9.20
N ILE A 573 1.69 7.75 8.09
CA ILE A 573 2.27 7.98 6.77
C ILE A 573 1.66 9.20 6.09
N SER A 574 2.48 9.96 5.38
CA SER A 574 2.06 10.99 4.45
C SER A 574 2.56 10.69 3.05
N GLY A 575 1.63 10.69 2.10
CA GLY A 575 1.89 10.38 0.72
C GLY A 575 0.76 10.84 -0.19
N GLY A 576 0.78 10.40 -1.44
CA GLY A 576 -0.20 10.86 -2.40
C GLY A 576 -0.55 9.86 -3.48
N THR A 577 -1.79 9.97 -3.94
CA THR A 577 -2.24 9.35 -5.18
C THR A 577 -1.36 9.77 -6.35
N ASP A 578 -0.82 10.99 -6.27
CA ASP A 578 -0.09 11.65 -7.32
C ASP A 578 1.21 10.93 -7.69
N PHE A 579 1.88 10.24 -6.75
CA PHE A 579 3.10 9.47 -7.05
C PHE A 579 3.05 8.01 -6.56
N ALA A 580 1.86 7.51 -6.23
CA ALA A 580 1.58 6.12 -5.82
C ALA A 580 2.53 5.60 -4.71
N GLY A 581 2.79 6.43 -3.71
CA GLY A 581 3.73 6.14 -2.63
C GLY A 581 3.55 7.07 -1.43
N ALA A 582 4.51 7.06 -0.54
CA ALA A 582 4.58 7.97 0.59
C ALA A 582 5.95 8.67 0.65
N PHE A 583 5.96 9.91 1.12
CA PHE A 583 7.18 10.71 1.35
C PHE A 583 7.72 10.54 2.75
N ILE A 584 6.80 10.34 3.70
CA ILE A 584 7.07 10.26 5.12
C ILE A 584 6.38 9.01 5.64
N GLY A 585 7.06 8.26 6.50
CA GLY A 585 6.55 6.98 7.00
C GLY A 585 7.06 6.62 8.39
N GLY A 586 6.91 5.35 8.72
CA GLY A 586 7.39 4.77 9.96
C GLY A 586 8.77 4.12 9.82
N ASN A 587 9.42 3.95 10.96
CA ASN A 587 10.53 3.06 11.14
C ASN A 587 10.44 2.45 12.53
N ARG A 588 10.33 1.13 12.59
CA ARG A 588 10.13 0.38 13.84
C ARG A 588 11.23 0.60 14.87
N GLU A 589 12.43 1.00 14.45
CA GLU A 589 13.58 1.20 15.30
C GLU A 589 13.71 2.63 15.85
N LEU A 590 12.91 3.58 15.33
CA LEU A 590 12.93 4.96 15.82
C LEU A 590 11.92 5.19 16.94
N ALA A 591 12.24 6.15 17.80
CA ALA A 591 11.31 6.60 18.83
C ALA A 591 10.04 7.17 18.22
N GLN A 592 8.93 7.06 18.95
CA GLN A 592 7.66 7.65 18.56
C GLN A 592 7.32 8.84 19.44
N VAL A 593 6.94 9.94 18.81
CA VAL A 593 6.38 11.11 19.47
C VAL A 593 4.95 11.29 18.96
N ALA A 594 3.98 11.37 19.87
CA ALA A 594 2.59 11.54 19.48
C ALA A 594 2.36 12.85 18.70
N GLY A 595 1.62 12.76 17.61
CA GLY A 595 1.37 13.88 16.69
C GLY A 595 2.44 14.10 15.64
N THR A 596 3.53 13.28 15.62
CA THR A 596 4.56 13.33 14.58
C THR A 596 4.57 12.04 13.76
N MET A 597 5.20 12.12 12.58
CA MET A 597 5.62 10.97 11.77
C MET A 597 7.11 10.77 11.95
N GLN A 598 7.57 9.52 11.96
CA GLN A 598 8.91 9.20 12.47
C GLN A 598 10.06 9.61 11.56
N CYS A 599 9.87 9.55 10.22
CA CYS A 599 11.00 9.79 9.32
C CYS A 599 10.56 10.03 7.87
N ARG A 600 11.42 10.69 7.11
CA ARG A 600 11.37 10.69 5.65
C ARG A 600 11.67 9.29 5.11
N MET A 601 10.98 8.85 4.06
CA MET A 601 11.17 7.52 3.50
C MET A 601 12.49 7.38 2.75
N LEU A 602 13.07 6.20 2.77
CA LEU A 602 14.25 5.86 1.98
C LEU A 602 13.97 6.08 0.49
N GLY A 603 14.96 6.56 -0.26
CA GLY A 603 14.82 6.86 -1.68
C GLY A 603 13.96 8.08 -2.02
N CYS A 604 13.42 8.77 -1.01
CA CYS A 604 12.62 9.97 -1.17
C CYS A 604 13.39 11.20 -0.66
N ALA A 605 13.93 11.99 -1.58
CA ALA A 605 14.69 13.20 -1.27
C ALA A 605 13.77 14.37 -0.90
N VAL A 606 13.00 14.18 0.18
CA VAL A 606 12.01 15.13 0.68
C VAL A 606 12.67 16.20 1.54
N GLN A 607 12.28 17.45 1.29
CA GLN A 607 12.71 18.62 2.04
C GLN A 607 11.53 19.56 2.31
N ALA A 608 11.66 20.41 3.34
CA ALA A 608 10.81 21.57 3.55
C ALA A 608 11.56 22.79 2.99
N TRP A 609 10.96 23.55 2.07
CA TRP A 609 11.58 24.73 1.47
C TRP A 609 10.85 26.01 1.83
N ASP A 610 11.63 27.06 2.08
CA ASP A 610 11.12 28.43 2.21
C ASP A 610 10.72 29.04 0.85
N ASP A 611 10.25 30.27 0.87
CA ASP A 611 9.84 31.01 -0.33
C ASP A 611 11.02 31.34 -1.28
N GLN A 612 12.27 31.25 -0.81
CA GLN A 612 13.47 31.43 -1.59
C GLN A 612 13.98 30.14 -2.23
N GLY A 613 13.29 29.01 -1.97
CA GLY A 613 13.69 27.67 -2.44
C GLY A 613 14.87 27.11 -1.68
N CYS A 614 15.07 27.50 -0.43
CA CYS A 614 16.10 26.97 0.45
C CYS A 614 15.51 25.98 1.44
N GLU A 615 16.25 24.88 1.73
CA GLU A 615 15.84 23.92 2.74
C GLU A 615 15.82 24.56 4.13
N VAL A 616 14.74 24.33 4.88
CA VAL A 616 14.58 24.70 6.28
C VAL A 616 14.39 23.47 7.14
N VAL A 617 15.03 23.44 8.32
CA VAL A 617 14.91 22.39 9.33
C VAL A 617 14.51 23.03 10.64
N GLY A 618 13.50 22.46 11.31
CA GLY A 618 12.91 23.05 12.51
C GLY A 618 11.88 24.15 12.23
N ASP A 619 11.71 24.55 10.97
CA ASP A 619 10.73 25.52 10.51
C ASP A 619 9.80 24.89 9.45
N VAL A 620 8.62 25.53 9.25
CA VAL A 620 7.63 25.07 8.27
C VAL A 620 8.00 25.58 6.88
N GLY A 621 8.04 24.66 5.89
CA GLY A 621 8.25 24.99 4.48
C GLY A 621 7.34 24.20 3.57
N GLU A 622 7.38 24.50 2.27
CA GLU A 622 6.68 23.72 1.23
C GLU A 622 7.33 22.35 1.10
N LEU A 623 6.52 21.29 1.11
CA LEU A 623 6.99 19.93 0.84
C LEU A 623 7.44 19.80 -0.61
N VAL A 624 8.73 19.56 -0.80
CA VAL A 624 9.32 19.30 -2.11
C VAL A 624 10.04 17.97 -2.15
N CYS A 625 10.17 17.39 -3.36
CA CYS A 625 11.02 16.23 -3.61
C CYS A 625 12.04 16.59 -4.68
N THR A 626 13.32 16.53 -4.31
CA THR A 626 14.43 17.06 -5.13
C THR A 626 15.08 16.03 -6.04
N GLN A 627 14.70 14.74 -5.92
CA GLN A 627 15.18 13.64 -6.76
C GLN A 627 14.00 12.81 -7.29
N PRO A 628 14.11 12.20 -8.47
CA PRO A 628 13.05 11.36 -9.00
C PRO A 628 12.87 10.08 -8.19
N ILE A 629 11.62 9.63 -8.07
CA ILE A 629 11.22 8.36 -7.47
C ILE A 629 10.66 7.47 -8.58
N PRO A 630 10.93 6.16 -8.61
CA PRO A 630 10.48 5.28 -9.69
C PRO A 630 8.96 5.24 -9.92
N SER A 631 8.15 5.51 -8.87
CA SER A 631 6.68 5.54 -8.96
C SER A 631 6.09 6.89 -9.34
N MET A 632 6.90 7.94 -9.61
CA MET A 632 6.36 9.21 -10.11
C MET A 632 5.54 9.00 -11.37
N PRO A 633 4.53 9.85 -11.65
CA PRO A 633 3.68 9.73 -12.82
C PRO A 633 4.49 9.64 -14.09
N LEU A 634 4.12 8.72 -14.98
CA LEU A 634 4.65 8.69 -16.34
C LEU A 634 4.14 9.89 -17.14
N TYR A 635 2.83 10.16 -17.04
CA TYR A 635 2.11 11.26 -17.64
C TYR A 635 0.66 11.33 -17.10
N PHE A 636 -0.09 12.37 -17.43
CA PHE A 636 -1.54 12.37 -17.30
C PHE A 636 -2.18 11.88 -18.59
N TRP A 637 -3.16 11.01 -18.51
CA TRP A 637 -3.84 10.51 -19.68
C TRP A 637 -4.47 11.67 -20.47
N GLY A 638 -4.19 11.73 -21.80
CA GLY A 638 -4.64 12.82 -22.65
C GLY A 638 -3.85 14.14 -22.53
N ASP A 639 -2.77 14.19 -21.74
CA ASP A 639 -1.86 15.35 -21.63
C ASP A 639 -0.70 15.20 -22.63
N THR A 640 -1.00 15.42 -23.91
CA THR A 640 -0.08 15.10 -25.01
C THR A 640 1.16 15.99 -25.06
N ASP A 641 1.08 17.19 -24.51
CA ASP A 641 2.19 18.16 -24.42
C ASP A 641 2.85 18.23 -23.04
N GLY A 642 2.33 17.46 -22.07
CA GLY A 642 2.84 17.38 -20.70
C GLY A 642 2.61 18.64 -19.86
N GLN A 643 1.87 19.64 -20.37
CA GLN A 643 1.72 20.92 -19.69
C GLN A 643 0.88 20.81 -18.41
N ARG A 644 -0.10 19.92 -18.37
CA ARG A 644 -0.91 19.71 -17.18
C ARG A 644 -0.10 19.06 -16.05
N LEU A 645 0.79 18.13 -16.38
CA LEU A 645 1.72 17.51 -15.43
C LEU A 645 2.72 18.53 -14.91
N LEU A 646 3.34 19.31 -15.81
CA LEU A 646 4.30 20.37 -15.46
C LEU A 646 3.65 21.40 -14.55
N GLY A 647 2.50 21.98 -14.91
CA GLY A 647 1.77 22.96 -14.11
C GLY A 647 1.21 22.43 -12.80
N SER A 648 1.10 21.09 -12.64
CA SER A 648 0.62 20.51 -11.40
C SER A 648 1.70 20.39 -10.32
N TYR A 649 2.97 20.15 -10.72
CA TYR A 649 4.01 19.76 -9.76
C TYR A 649 5.36 20.46 -9.95
N PHE A 650 5.62 21.12 -11.08
CA PHE A 650 6.98 21.57 -11.42
C PHE A 650 7.12 23.04 -11.79
N ASP A 651 6.03 23.79 -11.94
CA ASP A 651 6.05 25.20 -12.33
C ASP A 651 6.49 26.15 -11.20
N SER A 652 6.31 25.74 -9.94
CA SER A 652 6.66 26.56 -8.79
C SER A 652 8.15 26.67 -8.54
N TYR A 653 8.90 25.61 -8.85
CA TYR A 653 10.34 25.54 -8.67
C TYR A 653 11.02 25.05 -9.95
N PRO A 654 11.17 25.95 -10.95
CA PRO A 654 11.83 25.62 -12.21
C PRO A 654 13.34 25.35 -12.02
N ALA A 655 13.99 24.83 -13.08
CA ALA A 655 15.41 24.54 -13.07
C ALA A 655 16.26 25.74 -12.63
N GLY A 656 17.28 25.49 -11.82
CA GLY A 656 18.17 26.53 -11.30
C GLY A 656 17.73 27.17 -10.00
N LEU A 657 16.56 26.82 -9.48
CA LEU A 657 16.11 27.16 -8.12
C LEU A 657 16.44 26.00 -7.17
N GLY A 658 16.80 26.35 -5.94
CA GLY A 658 17.14 25.37 -4.90
C GLY A 658 18.61 24.92 -4.93
N ARG A 659 19.10 24.54 -3.77
CA ARG A 659 20.47 24.06 -3.59
C ARG A 659 20.44 22.60 -3.15
N GLN A 660 21.47 21.85 -3.49
CA GLN A 660 21.60 20.47 -3.01
C GLN A 660 21.68 20.43 -1.47
N PRO A 661 21.22 19.34 -0.82
CA PRO A 661 21.37 19.18 0.63
C PRO A 661 22.83 19.30 1.05
N GLY A 662 23.09 20.14 2.04
CA GLY A 662 24.47 20.30 2.56
C GLY A 662 24.89 21.72 2.91
N GLY A 663 24.10 22.74 2.53
CA GLY A 663 24.36 24.17 2.85
C GLY A 663 25.60 24.73 2.16
N GLY A 664 25.69 26.02 2.02
CA GLY A 664 26.85 26.69 1.44
C GLY A 664 26.81 26.83 -0.09
N ASP A 665 27.94 26.74 -0.76
CA ASP A 665 28.12 26.95 -2.20
C ASP A 665 27.72 25.73 -3.08
N ALA A 666 26.80 24.89 -2.64
CA ALA A 666 26.30 23.76 -3.42
C ALA A 666 25.64 24.26 -4.73
N PRO A 667 25.91 23.63 -5.87
CA PRO A 667 25.34 24.06 -7.13
C PRO A 667 23.79 23.95 -7.12
N ALA A 668 23.13 24.86 -7.82
CA ALA A 668 21.69 24.79 -8.02
C ALA A 668 21.27 23.48 -8.67
N LEU A 669 20.06 23.00 -8.37
CA LEU A 669 19.50 21.80 -9.00
C LEU A 669 19.35 22.03 -10.52
N ALA A 670 19.80 21.07 -11.30
CA ALA A 670 19.82 21.21 -12.75
C ALA A 670 18.41 21.14 -13.39
N GLY A 671 17.43 20.54 -12.71
CA GLY A 671 16.07 20.34 -13.17
C GLY A 671 15.03 21.01 -12.28
N PRO A 672 13.75 21.04 -12.72
CA PRO A 672 12.65 21.47 -11.88
C PRO A 672 12.43 20.48 -10.74
N VAL A 673 11.85 20.98 -9.62
CA VAL A 673 11.64 20.22 -8.40
C VAL A 673 10.15 19.94 -8.21
N TRP A 674 9.84 18.74 -7.76
CA TRP A 674 8.47 18.34 -7.43
C TRP A 674 7.97 19.11 -6.22
N ARG A 675 6.88 19.88 -6.38
CA ARG A 675 6.11 20.50 -5.32
C ARG A 675 4.88 19.66 -5.03
N HIS A 676 4.70 19.24 -3.76
CA HIS A 676 3.56 18.40 -3.41
C HIS A 676 2.30 19.20 -3.05
N GLY A 677 2.47 20.41 -2.55
CA GLY A 677 1.36 21.25 -2.12
C GLY A 677 0.92 20.98 -0.68
N ASP A 678 1.84 20.58 0.18
CA ASP A 678 1.66 20.39 1.62
C ASP A 678 2.69 21.20 2.39
N TRP A 679 2.30 21.75 3.55
CA TRP A 679 3.21 22.35 4.51
C TRP A 679 3.87 21.26 5.36
N LEU A 680 5.18 21.22 5.34
CA LEU A 680 6.03 20.25 6.04
C LEU A 680 6.96 20.98 7.01
N LYS A 681 7.10 20.41 8.21
CA LYS A 681 8.21 20.69 9.09
C LYS A 681 9.03 19.42 9.26
N VAL A 682 10.32 19.49 9.01
CA VAL A 682 11.29 18.45 9.34
C VAL A 682 12.02 18.88 10.60
N GLU A 683 11.89 18.12 11.67
CA GLU A 683 12.57 18.40 12.93
C GLU A 683 14.06 18.02 12.86
N THR A 684 14.85 18.50 13.81
CA THR A 684 16.30 18.24 13.84
C THR A 684 16.67 16.77 14.06
N ASP A 685 15.74 15.96 14.58
CA ASP A 685 15.87 14.50 14.74
C ASP A 685 15.39 13.70 13.52
N GLY A 686 14.93 14.41 12.47
CA GLY A 686 14.42 13.81 11.24
C GLY A 686 12.94 13.46 11.27
N SER A 687 12.25 13.62 12.41
CA SER A 687 10.79 13.45 12.48
C SER A 687 10.07 14.56 11.72
N CYS A 688 8.83 14.32 11.33
CA CYS A 688 8.10 15.19 10.42
C CYS A 688 6.71 15.52 10.92
N VAL A 689 6.24 16.74 10.61
CA VAL A 689 4.87 17.17 10.85
C VAL A 689 4.30 17.77 9.56
N ILE A 690 3.10 17.31 9.17
CA ILE A 690 2.33 17.91 8.08
C ILE A 690 1.29 18.85 8.68
N TYR A 691 1.32 20.10 8.25
CA TYR A 691 0.42 21.16 8.73
C TYR A 691 -0.81 21.36 7.85
N GLY A 692 -0.96 20.54 6.80
CA GLY A 692 -2.08 20.60 5.85
C GLY A 692 -1.64 21.04 4.46
N ARG A 693 -2.63 21.36 3.63
CA ARG A 693 -2.39 21.78 2.24
C ARG A 693 -1.81 23.18 2.16
N SER A 694 -0.76 23.35 1.35
CA SER A 694 -0.19 24.68 1.12
C SER A 694 -1.06 25.56 0.21
N ASP A 695 -1.93 24.95 -0.60
CA ASP A 695 -2.94 25.64 -1.42
C ASP A 695 -4.21 26.04 -0.64
N ALA A 696 -4.38 25.53 0.58
CA ALA A 696 -5.45 25.92 1.53
C ALA A 696 -4.91 26.75 2.71
N THR A 697 -3.76 27.36 2.56
CA THR A 697 -3.07 28.13 3.61
C THR A 697 -3.87 29.36 4.04
N ILE A 698 -3.88 29.63 5.36
CA ILE A 698 -4.34 30.86 5.94
C ILE A 698 -3.18 31.85 5.96
N ASN A 699 -3.33 32.99 5.29
CA ASN A 699 -2.30 34.02 5.23
C ASN A 699 -2.83 35.33 5.88
N ARG A 700 -2.52 35.52 7.15
CA ARG A 700 -2.99 36.70 7.89
C ARG A 700 -1.83 37.51 8.44
N HIS A 701 -1.86 38.84 8.13
CA HIS A 701 -0.86 39.80 8.63
C HIS A 701 0.59 39.35 8.38
N GLY A 702 0.85 38.70 7.23
CA GLY A 702 2.19 38.20 6.88
C GLY A 702 2.61 36.91 7.58
N LEU A 703 1.73 36.32 8.39
CA LEU A 703 1.93 35.00 8.99
C LEU A 703 1.14 33.95 8.22
N ARG A 704 1.81 32.83 7.91
CA ARG A 704 1.20 31.66 7.28
C ARG A 704 0.91 30.59 8.31
N LEU A 705 -0.27 29.94 8.19
CA LEU A 705 -0.72 28.89 9.08
C LEU A 705 -1.42 27.79 8.28
N GLY A 706 -1.11 26.54 8.59
CA GLY A 706 -1.87 25.39 8.08
C GLY A 706 -3.23 25.27 8.78
N THR A 707 -4.26 24.91 8.02
CA THR A 707 -5.63 24.76 8.56
C THR A 707 -5.73 23.74 9.68
N SER A 708 -4.88 22.72 9.68
CA SER A 708 -4.86 21.65 10.69
C SER A 708 -4.56 22.12 12.11
N GLU A 709 -3.82 23.22 12.29
CA GLU A 709 -3.54 23.77 13.62
C GLU A 709 -4.80 24.32 14.27
N ILE A 710 -5.65 25.02 13.49
CA ILE A 710 -6.95 25.49 13.97
C ILE A 710 -7.86 24.29 14.24
N TYR A 711 -7.89 23.28 13.36
CA TYR A 711 -8.70 22.08 13.58
C TYR A 711 -8.32 21.40 14.89
N SER A 712 -7.03 21.16 15.13
CA SER A 712 -6.54 20.54 16.36
C SER A 712 -6.98 21.34 17.61
N ALA A 713 -6.94 22.66 17.56
CA ALA A 713 -7.32 23.51 18.68
C ALA A 713 -8.82 23.48 18.98
N VAL A 714 -9.68 23.51 17.93
CA VAL A 714 -11.13 23.60 18.12
C VAL A 714 -11.79 22.23 18.29
N GLU A 715 -11.29 21.21 17.61
CA GLU A 715 -11.84 19.84 17.68
C GLU A 715 -11.46 19.12 18.97
N ALA A 716 -10.46 19.60 19.71
CA ALA A 716 -10.18 19.17 21.07
C ALA A 716 -11.29 19.56 22.08
N LEU A 717 -12.12 20.57 21.76
CA LEU A 717 -13.24 20.94 22.60
C LEU A 717 -14.39 19.93 22.47
N ASN A 718 -14.84 19.38 23.58
CA ASN A 718 -15.89 18.34 23.62
C ASN A 718 -17.18 18.69 22.84
N PRO A 719 -17.69 19.94 22.80
CA PRO A 719 -18.86 20.30 22.00
C PRO A 719 -18.68 20.16 20.49
N VAL A 720 -17.44 20.18 19.98
CA VAL A 720 -17.14 20.20 18.54
C VAL A 720 -16.99 18.78 18.01
N VAL A 721 -17.77 18.44 17.00
CA VAL A 721 -17.67 17.18 16.27
C VAL A 721 -16.66 17.29 15.14
N ASP A 722 -16.78 18.38 14.33
CA ASP A 722 -15.95 18.63 13.15
C ASP A 722 -15.84 20.14 12.91
N SER A 723 -14.83 20.56 12.14
CA SER A 723 -14.63 21.98 11.82
C SER A 723 -14.04 22.16 10.43
N MET A 724 -14.22 23.33 9.84
CA MET A 724 -13.55 23.75 8.61
C MET A 724 -13.27 25.23 8.67
N VAL A 725 -12.03 25.63 8.41
CA VAL A 725 -11.64 27.02 8.34
C VAL A 725 -11.35 27.44 6.91
N ILE A 726 -11.79 28.61 6.53
CA ILE A 726 -11.59 29.18 5.19
C ILE A 726 -11.12 30.62 5.32
N ASP A 727 -9.99 30.91 4.72
CA ASP A 727 -9.45 32.25 4.57
C ASP A 727 -9.85 32.82 3.21
N LEU A 728 -10.71 33.83 3.21
CA LEU A 728 -11.14 34.55 2.00
C LEU A 728 -10.19 35.74 1.75
N GLU A 729 -9.23 35.52 0.89
CA GLU A 729 -8.30 36.55 0.43
C GLU A 729 -8.95 37.41 -0.65
N TYR A 730 -8.95 38.71 -0.48
CA TYR A 730 -9.50 39.69 -1.40
C TYR A 730 -8.41 40.65 -1.91
N LEU A 731 -8.47 41.00 -3.19
CA LEU A 731 -7.63 42.07 -3.72
C LEU A 731 -8.04 43.44 -3.16
N GLY A 732 -7.11 44.08 -2.45
CA GLY A 732 -7.28 45.45 -1.98
C GLY A 732 -8.07 45.66 -0.67
N ARG A 733 -8.37 44.56 0.05
CA ARG A 733 -8.90 44.62 1.44
C ARG A 733 -8.33 43.47 2.27
N ASP A 734 -8.46 43.53 3.58
CA ASP A 734 -8.03 42.48 4.49
C ASP A 734 -8.74 41.15 4.21
N SER A 735 -8.04 40.03 4.44
CA SER A 735 -8.62 38.72 4.35
C SER A 735 -9.63 38.48 5.47
N GLU A 736 -10.62 37.63 5.21
CA GLU A 736 -11.66 37.29 6.18
C GLU A 736 -11.61 35.79 6.50
N LEU A 737 -11.33 35.45 7.76
CA LEU A 737 -11.23 34.10 8.24
C LEU A 737 -12.56 33.60 8.78
N ILE A 738 -13.11 32.56 8.18
CA ILE A 738 -14.38 31.95 8.58
C ILE A 738 -14.13 30.55 9.13
N LEU A 739 -14.63 30.30 10.34
CA LEU A 739 -14.64 28.98 10.95
C LEU A 739 -16.05 28.40 10.93
N PHE A 740 -16.24 27.29 10.22
CA PHE A 740 -17.43 26.47 10.29
C PHE A 740 -17.22 25.38 11.33
N VAL A 741 -18.21 25.18 12.23
CA VAL A 741 -18.16 24.13 13.25
C VAL A 741 -19.41 23.28 13.21
N VAL A 742 -19.25 21.97 13.33
CA VAL A 742 -20.33 21.02 13.57
C VAL A 742 -20.33 20.69 15.05
N LEU A 743 -21.44 20.89 15.70
CA LEU A 743 -21.58 20.64 17.13
C LEU A 743 -22.29 19.31 17.39
N ARG A 744 -22.08 18.74 18.57
CA ARG A 744 -22.87 17.59 19.05
C ARG A 744 -24.35 17.94 19.08
N ASP A 745 -25.19 16.91 18.99
CA ASP A 745 -26.64 17.08 18.95
C ASP A 745 -27.16 17.95 20.10
N ASN A 746 -28.14 18.81 19.76
CA ASN A 746 -28.80 19.75 20.66
C ASN A 746 -27.92 20.89 21.23
N LEU A 747 -26.70 21.05 20.74
CA LEU A 747 -25.87 22.20 21.08
C LEU A 747 -26.03 23.33 20.04
N VAL A 748 -25.93 24.54 20.52
CA VAL A 748 -25.99 25.76 19.68
C VAL A 748 -24.70 26.55 19.89
N LEU A 749 -24.20 27.13 18.82
CA LEU A 749 -23.02 28.00 18.85
C LEU A 749 -23.41 29.36 19.49
N ASP A 750 -23.48 29.36 20.82
CA ASP A 750 -23.71 30.52 21.62
C ASP A 750 -22.44 31.36 21.87
N GLU A 751 -22.57 32.48 22.53
CA GLU A 751 -21.45 33.39 22.80
C GLU A 751 -20.40 32.79 23.74
N ALA A 752 -20.80 31.94 24.66
CA ALA A 752 -19.88 31.24 25.56
C ALA A 752 -18.99 30.23 24.79
N LEU A 753 -19.58 29.48 23.89
CA LEU A 753 -18.86 28.54 23.05
C LEU A 753 -17.97 29.26 22.01
N ARG A 754 -18.42 30.37 21.43
CA ARG A 754 -17.58 31.23 20.58
C ARG A 754 -16.36 31.76 21.35
N ALA A 755 -16.54 32.20 22.58
CA ALA A 755 -15.45 32.65 23.43
C ALA A 755 -14.47 31.49 23.76
N ALA A 756 -14.99 30.29 24.00
CA ALA A 756 -14.16 29.08 24.24
C ALA A 756 -13.34 28.68 23.01
N LEU A 757 -13.96 28.68 21.82
CA LEU A 757 -13.28 28.43 20.55
C LEU A 757 -12.18 29.46 20.28
N ALA A 758 -12.49 30.73 20.45
CA ALA A 758 -11.51 31.80 20.31
C ALA A 758 -10.38 31.70 21.34
N GLY A 759 -10.70 31.26 22.57
CA GLY A 759 -9.74 31.00 23.64
C GLY A 759 -8.79 29.88 23.28
N ALA A 760 -9.31 28.73 22.78
CA ALA A 760 -8.53 27.60 22.35
C ALA A 760 -7.56 27.96 21.21
N ILE A 761 -8.04 28.71 20.21
CA ILE A 761 -7.19 29.17 19.09
C ILE A 761 -6.12 30.16 19.58
N ARG A 762 -6.45 31.08 20.47
CA ARG A 762 -5.46 32.01 21.05
C ARG A 762 -4.35 31.27 21.80
N GLN A 763 -4.72 30.26 22.52
CA GLN A 763 -3.78 29.52 23.36
C GLN A 763 -2.91 28.58 22.54
N ALA A 764 -3.52 27.83 21.60
CA ALA A 764 -2.83 26.79 20.85
C ALA A 764 -2.06 27.34 19.63
N VAL A 765 -2.54 28.43 19.05
CA VAL A 765 -2.00 29.00 17.82
C VAL A 765 -1.55 30.46 18.02
N SER A 766 -2.46 31.44 17.92
CA SER A 766 -2.18 32.85 18.12
C SER A 766 -3.48 33.66 18.10
N PRO A 767 -3.53 34.82 18.81
CA PRO A 767 -4.65 35.74 18.71
C PRO A 767 -4.97 36.22 17.28
N ARG A 768 -3.99 36.24 16.40
CA ARG A 768 -4.13 36.68 14.99
C ARG A 768 -4.94 35.74 14.12
N PHE A 769 -5.04 34.47 14.50
CA PHE A 769 -5.78 33.45 13.77
C PHE A 769 -7.16 33.15 14.37
N VAL A 770 -7.60 33.94 15.31
CA VAL A 770 -9.00 33.88 15.76
C VAL A 770 -9.91 34.29 14.61
N PRO A 771 -10.84 33.40 14.18
CA PRO A 771 -11.71 33.68 13.04
C PRO A 771 -12.54 34.93 13.22
N ASP A 772 -12.72 35.70 12.13
CA ASP A 772 -13.58 36.87 12.10
C ASP A 772 -15.05 36.46 12.20
N ILE A 773 -15.38 35.32 11.61
CA ILE A 773 -16.71 34.73 11.60
C ILE A 773 -16.66 33.30 12.07
N MET A 774 -17.51 32.95 13.04
CA MET A 774 -17.73 31.56 13.46
C MET A 774 -19.18 31.18 13.20
N VAL A 775 -19.40 30.07 12.51
CA VAL A 775 -20.72 29.65 12.04
C VAL A 775 -20.94 28.18 12.37
N GLN A 776 -22.12 27.85 12.93
CA GLN A 776 -22.54 26.47 13.09
C GLN A 776 -23.04 25.94 11.74
N ALA A 777 -22.36 24.93 11.24
CA ALA A 777 -22.73 24.22 10.01
C ALA A 777 -23.43 22.89 10.33
N PRO A 778 -24.29 22.38 9.44
CA PRO A 778 -24.94 21.09 9.63
C PRO A 778 -23.96 19.92 9.47
N ASP A 779 -22.95 20.07 8.61
CA ASP A 779 -21.90 19.11 8.35
C ASP A 779 -20.74 19.78 7.62
N ILE A 780 -19.52 19.18 7.63
CA ILE A 780 -18.36 19.66 6.90
C ILE A 780 -18.24 18.90 5.58
N PRO A 781 -18.21 19.59 4.41
CA PRO A 781 -18.07 18.96 3.11
C PRO A 781 -16.82 18.11 3.01
N ARG A 782 -16.98 16.81 2.65
CA ARG A 782 -15.87 15.86 2.56
C ARG A 782 -15.91 15.06 1.26
N THR A 783 -14.72 14.73 0.76
CA THR A 783 -14.57 13.71 -0.29
C THR A 783 -15.00 12.34 0.22
N LEU A 784 -15.26 11.40 -0.67
CA LEU A 784 -15.49 9.98 -0.32
C LEU A 784 -14.35 9.37 0.52
N SER A 785 -13.12 9.86 0.35
CA SER A 785 -11.97 9.47 1.18
C SER A 785 -11.86 10.24 2.51
N GLY A 786 -12.84 11.05 2.88
CA GLY A 786 -12.91 11.78 4.15
C GLY A 786 -12.14 13.09 4.22
N LYS A 787 -11.51 13.56 3.14
CA LYS A 787 -10.78 14.84 3.11
C LYS A 787 -11.75 16.01 3.09
N LYS A 788 -11.49 17.04 3.90
CA LYS A 788 -12.26 18.32 3.93
C LYS A 788 -12.12 19.04 2.58
N GLN A 789 -13.19 19.72 2.17
CA GLN A 789 -13.29 20.39 0.86
C GLN A 789 -13.10 21.91 0.99
N GLU A 790 -12.01 22.34 1.64
CA GLU A 790 -11.75 23.77 1.91
C GLU A 790 -11.69 24.60 0.63
N LEU A 791 -10.88 24.16 -0.34
CA LEU A 791 -10.64 24.93 -1.56
C LEU A 791 -11.88 25.09 -2.45
N PRO A 792 -12.71 24.06 -2.70
CA PRO A 792 -13.97 24.23 -3.41
C PRO A 792 -14.94 25.22 -2.72
N ILE A 793 -15.06 25.14 -1.39
CA ILE A 793 -15.92 26.04 -0.65
C ILE A 793 -15.35 27.47 -0.64
N LYS A 794 -14.02 27.66 -0.50
CA LYS A 794 -13.36 28.96 -0.68
C LYS A 794 -13.70 29.58 -2.03
N LYS A 795 -13.56 28.84 -3.11
CA LYS A 795 -13.87 29.29 -4.48
C LYS A 795 -15.35 29.69 -4.64
N MET A 796 -16.25 28.91 -4.08
CA MET A 796 -17.69 29.20 -4.09
C MET A 796 -17.99 30.50 -3.30
N LEU A 797 -17.42 30.68 -2.11
CA LEU A 797 -17.58 31.89 -1.31
C LEU A 797 -16.97 33.13 -1.98
N LEU A 798 -16.00 32.96 -2.87
CA LEU A 798 -15.44 34.00 -3.73
C LEU A 798 -16.25 34.20 -5.04
N GLY A 799 -17.44 33.59 -5.16
CA GLY A 799 -18.38 33.81 -6.26
C GLY A 799 -18.23 32.88 -7.46
N GLN A 800 -17.41 31.82 -7.37
CA GLN A 800 -17.34 30.81 -8.44
C GLN A 800 -18.55 29.87 -8.37
N ASP A 801 -19.03 29.44 -9.54
CA ASP A 801 -20.12 28.47 -9.64
C ASP A 801 -19.71 27.11 -9.02
N LEU A 802 -20.46 26.67 -8.01
CA LEU A 802 -20.19 25.41 -7.31
C LEU A 802 -20.10 24.20 -8.25
N ALA A 803 -20.97 24.15 -9.26
CA ALA A 803 -20.99 23.05 -10.24
C ALA A 803 -19.71 22.93 -11.07
N LYS A 804 -18.90 24.00 -11.14
CA LYS A 804 -17.60 24.02 -11.83
C LYS A 804 -16.44 23.65 -10.94
N VAL A 805 -16.58 23.78 -9.61
CA VAL A 805 -15.47 23.59 -8.66
C VAL A 805 -15.62 22.34 -7.81
N LEU A 806 -16.83 21.73 -7.75
CA LEU A 806 -17.11 20.57 -6.96
C LEU A 806 -18.14 19.65 -7.62
N ASN A 807 -17.89 18.35 -7.58
CA ASN A 807 -18.85 17.34 -8.03
C ASN A 807 -19.51 16.66 -6.81
N PRO A 808 -20.83 16.86 -6.57
CA PRO A 808 -21.53 16.27 -5.43
C PRO A 808 -21.45 14.73 -5.39
N ASP A 809 -21.40 14.06 -6.55
CA ASP A 809 -21.32 12.59 -6.65
C ASP A 809 -19.98 12.01 -6.18
N ALA A 810 -18.96 12.87 -5.96
CA ALA A 810 -17.65 12.49 -5.44
C ALA A 810 -17.51 12.82 -3.93
N MET A 811 -18.63 13.13 -3.26
CA MET A 811 -18.65 13.52 -1.85
C MET A 811 -19.32 12.47 -0.97
N ALA A 812 -18.82 12.36 0.25
CA ALA A 812 -19.42 11.51 1.28
C ALA A 812 -20.75 12.09 1.81
N ASN A 813 -20.91 13.42 1.77
CA ASN A 813 -22.02 14.13 2.42
C ASN A 813 -22.52 15.34 1.60
N ALA A 814 -22.75 15.13 0.31
CA ALA A 814 -23.17 16.18 -0.62
C ALA A 814 -24.42 16.96 -0.17
N ALA A 815 -25.29 16.39 0.65
CA ALA A 815 -26.51 17.05 1.15
C ALA A 815 -26.22 18.36 1.93
N CYS A 816 -25.03 18.50 2.51
CA CYS A 816 -24.66 19.73 3.22
C CYS A 816 -24.41 20.92 2.27
N LEU A 817 -24.16 20.70 0.99
CA LEU A 817 -23.79 21.75 0.03
C LEU A 817 -24.85 22.83 -0.13
N ALA A 818 -26.14 22.46 -0.09
CA ALA A 818 -27.23 23.42 -0.18
C ALA A 818 -27.13 24.50 0.90
N TRP A 819 -26.80 24.09 2.11
CA TRP A 819 -26.60 25.03 3.23
C TRP A 819 -25.43 26.01 2.98
N TYR A 820 -24.32 25.53 2.41
CA TYR A 820 -23.18 26.38 2.07
C TYR A 820 -23.49 27.34 0.93
N GLN A 821 -24.32 26.95 -0.04
CA GLN A 821 -24.81 27.83 -1.10
C GLN A 821 -25.70 28.93 -0.53
N ASP A 822 -26.62 28.57 0.38
CA ASP A 822 -27.48 29.55 1.06
C ASP A 822 -26.66 30.52 1.92
N PHE A 823 -25.64 30.01 2.62
CA PHE A 823 -24.70 30.84 3.37
C PHE A 823 -23.94 31.79 2.44
N ALA A 824 -23.42 31.35 1.31
CA ALA A 824 -22.75 32.19 0.32
C ALA A 824 -23.68 33.27 -0.22
N ALA A 825 -24.92 32.90 -0.58
CA ALA A 825 -25.94 33.83 -1.08
C ALA A 825 -26.33 34.90 -0.01
N SER A 826 -26.36 34.53 1.26
CA SER A 826 -26.64 35.46 2.35
C SER A 826 -25.56 36.52 2.56
N ARG A 827 -24.30 36.19 2.16
CA ARG A 827 -23.13 37.10 2.26
C ARG A 827 -23.00 38.05 1.06
N ALA A 828 -23.58 37.67 -0.08
CA ALA A 828 -23.55 38.49 -1.29
C ALA A 828 -24.56 39.71 -1.23
N ARG A 829 -25.36 39.76 -0.21
CA ARG A 829 -26.32 40.88 0.08
C ARG A 829 -25.71 41.84 1.10
#